data_4c1517c2ffa9a7bd9814aaf5939f7ef8
#
_entry.id   4c1517c2ffa9a7bd9814aaf5939f7ef8
#
_cell.length_a   1.000
_cell.length_b   1.000
_cell.length_c   1.000
_cell.angle_alpha   90.00
_cell.angle_beta   90.00
_cell.angle_gamma   90.00
#
_symmetry.space_group_name_H-M   'P 1'
#
loop_
_entity.id
_entity.type
_entity.pdbx_description
1 polymer ?
#
loop_
_entity_poly.entity_id
_entity_poly.type
_entity_poly.pdbx_seq_one_letter_code
_entity_poly.pdbx_strand_id
1 'polypeptide(L)'
;MTEAGIDAEDLRARAASLGERLAAAATMPLEGEPSFAASLRLARWRQVTAAGRPQRFAEMLQRRGISPGVAARALEPAAASCGPDWVPSLERWLSAAAECARGPAPEWTSAADAPRNSALVWPLALACEARIHERCAAPMLRAPAVRSSLQRTCARWLGNIVADAVQRRPEGAAELQPLLTGHPALARLVASVADDWTAATAEFAERCTADQPAITAMFAGGAPVGDPVAVELDRSDPHHGLRTVAFVTFASGLRLVYKPRPLGLDAAFAAFVADLNATGRLPPLRAPRILSRPSHGWAELIEVAPPAAPADRHELCRRAGALTAVLWLLDATDAHDENVLIAGPDPVLVDAETILHPRYWLVRMPPSLDTGAAAAWREHQMSVRRTHMVSDGRLPAEEQRSAAALTMLLDRWLTVGLPGEEFIALVDEGFDAAMTGLRAIGRDPAAVDGLLARFAGTRGRVVVRGTERYAKAFHDSLLGECLRDGFERSLTIERLATDIAVPYGPDLPAALLETEIAALERGDIPYFTGAVDRDEIGGVAGLAETLPLVQAKRNFTAPAQLCEAQARILEGGLRAHIAPVDCPPAPAELAISEPIDEVVAAAVRRIVGELRSVLHMAEDGSFGAHGLTAPHASDQFHYGALPRTCFRGTVGLGLFLIAATRTDEAAFAARLATGIGIALRTQLHSLRDVLAVPALEQSHGEMWAATAEMIYGGLAAARLAKDAGLLDQVHAAVDGFAALPPVANERAAMVALVLARCAEQFDDPNLRRCALELARRCLDRLDGRAALALRGRDPAAYGRSVRAFAVIGRTAGDEALVAAASRLATPPRPGRFEAALALAAALHGTVPVEAARPLDADSLERGASGWLELPLSEGGVGSEAALRAAAEMVVAAEQLGGYALFAGRTSRPLCLDLADGLAGVGYQLLRVLQPSTLPAILLMD
;
A
#
# COMPACT_ATOMS: atom_id res chain seq x y z
N MET A 1 -28.65 31.56 -31.96
CA MET A 1 -29.59 30.73 -31.15
C MET A 1 -29.85 29.48 -31.95
N THR A 2 -29.74 28.33 -31.35
CA THR A 2 -30.03 27.04 -31.97
C THR A 2 -31.55 26.79 -32.02
N GLU A 3 -32.03 25.79 -32.79
CA GLU A 3 -33.47 25.41 -32.84
C GLU A 3 -34.05 25.11 -31.46
N ALA A 4 -33.19 24.74 -30.47
CA ALA A 4 -33.58 24.50 -29.09
C ALA A 4 -33.52 25.74 -28.16
N GLY A 5 -33.25 26.96 -28.68
CA GLY A 5 -33.13 28.18 -27.90
C GLY A 5 -31.84 28.29 -27.06
N ILE A 6 -30.84 27.49 -27.38
CA ILE A 6 -29.56 27.41 -26.64
C ILE A 6 -28.57 28.42 -27.25
N ASP A 7 -27.87 29.19 -26.38
CA ASP A 7 -26.73 29.99 -26.78
C ASP A 7 -25.49 29.11 -26.92
N ALA A 8 -25.22 28.68 -28.17
CA ALA A 8 -24.11 27.76 -28.46
C ALA A 8 -22.73 28.34 -28.14
N GLU A 9 -22.57 29.65 -28.24
CA GLU A 9 -21.30 30.33 -27.99
C GLU A 9 -21.03 30.40 -26.50
N ASP A 10 -22.03 30.76 -25.68
CA ASP A 10 -21.92 30.77 -24.21
C ASP A 10 -21.65 29.35 -23.67
N LEU A 11 -22.37 28.35 -24.18
CA LEU A 11 -22.14 26.95 -23.76
C LEU A 11 -20.71 26.47 -24.04
N ARG A 12 -20.19 26.75 -25.26
CA ARG A 12 -18.81 26.38 -25.62
C ARG A 12 -17.78 27.07 -24.74
N ALA A 13 -17.91 28.39 -24.59
CA ALA A 13 -16.96 29.20 -23.82
C ALA A 13 -16.90 28.76 -22.34
N ARG A 14 -18.05 28.46 -21.75
CA ARG A 14 -18.13 28.02 -20.35
C ARG A 14 -17.72 26.58 -20.15
N ALA A 15 -17.92 25.70 -21.13
CA ALA A 15 -17.53 24.29 -21.05
C ALA A 15 -16.10 24.03 -21.50
N ALA A 16 -15.35 25.04 -21.99
CA ALA A 16 -14.00 24.87 -22.49
C ALA A 16 -13.04 24.41 -21.38
N SER A 17 -12.36 23.28 -21.60
CA SER A 17 -11.36 22.74 -20.66
C SER A 17 -10.08 23.57 -20.65
N LEU A 18 -9.29 23.43 -19.59
CA LEU A 18 -7.98 24.10 -19.51
C LEU A 18 -7.03 23.64 -20.64
N GLY A 19 -7.05 22.34 -21.00
CA GLY A 19 -6.26 21.79 -22.10
C GLY A 19 -6.57 22.45 -23.44
N GLU A 20 -7.85 22.65 -23.76
CA GLU A 20 -8.28 23.35 -24.98
C GLU A 20 -7.89 24.83 -24.98
N ARG A 21 -8.04 25.48 -23.84
CA ARG A 21 -7.60 26.88 -23.65
C ARG A 21 -6.08 27.02 -23.84
N LEU A 22 -5.29 26.07 -23.34
CA LEU A 22 -3.84 26.03 -23.53
C LEU A 22 -3.47 25.81 -25.00
N ALA A 23 -4.15 24.88 -25.67
CA ALA A 23 -3.92 24.64 -27.10
C ALA A 23 -4.25 25.88 -27.97
N ALA A 24 -5.37 26.55 -27.69
CA ALA A 24 -5.72 27.80 -28.35
C ALA A 24 -4.72 28.91 -28.08
N ALA A 25 -4.32 29.08 -26.82
CA ALA A 25 -3.37 30.12 -26.41
C ALA A 25 -1.98 29.95 -27.03
N ALA A 26 -1.57 28.73 -27.34
CA ALA A 26 -0.29 28.46 -28.00
C ALA A 26 -0.21 29.06 -29.44
N THR A 27 -1.34 29.30 -30.06
CA THR A 27 -1.46 29.84 -31.42
C THR A 27 -1.79 31.34 -31.45
N MET A 28 -2.10 31.93 -30.28
CA MET A 28 -2.49 33.34 -30.17
C MET A 28 -1.27 34.26 -30.03
N PRO A 29 -1.31 35.52 -30.49
CA PRO A 29 -0.22 36.50 -30.31
C PRO A 29 0.06 36.74 -28.81
N LEU A 30 1.32 36.87 -28.44
CA LEU A 30 1.78 37.06 -27.05
C LEU A 30 1.88 38.54 -26.61
N GLU A 31 0.99 39.41 -27.07
CA GLU A 31 1.02 40.84 -26.77
C GLU A 31 -0.05 41.23 -25.73
N GLY A 32 0.31 42.13 -24.80
CA GLY A 32 -0.57 42.72 -23.79
C GLY A 32 -0.51 42.02 -22.41
N GLU A 33 -0.94 42.78 -21.39
CA GLU A 33 -1.09 42.24 -20.03
C GLU A 33 -2.36 41.39 -19.90
N PRO A 34 -2.36 40.34 -19.07
CA PRO A 34 -3.55 39.53 -18.84
C PRO A 34 -4.69 40.37 -18.26
N SER A 35 -5.90 40.10 -18.69
CA SER A 35 -7.11 40.72 -18.13
C SER A 35 -7.24 40.37 -16.61
N PHE A 36 -8.01 41.18 -15.89
CA PHE A 36 -8.27 40.91 -14.47
C PHE A 36 -8.89 39.51 -14.25
N ALA A 37 -9.79 39.10 -15.14
CA ALA A 37 -10.42 37.79 -15.09
C ALA A 37 -9.40 36.64 -15.30
N ALA A 38 -8.49 36.79 -16.27
CA ALA A 38 -7.42 35.82 -16.52
C ALA A 38 -6.43 35.75 -15.34
N SER A 39 -6.09 36.90 -14.75
CA SER A 39 -5.22 36.97 -13.56
C SER A 39 -5.83 36.28 -12.35
N LEU A 40 -7.15 36.40 -12.13
CA LEU A 40 -7.86 35.71 -11.06
C LEU A 40 -7.89 34.18 -11.29
N ARG A 41 -8.17 33.75 -12.51
CA ARG A 41 -8.11 32.32 -12.87
C ARG A 41 -6.69 31.76 -12.73
N LEU A 42 -5.65 32.50 -13.08
CA LEU A 42 -4.26 32.07 -12.89
C LEU A 42 -3.92 31.92 -11.41
N ALA A 43 -4.34 32.85 -10.56
CA ALA A 43 -4.20 32.74 -9.12
C ALA A 43 -4.92 31.48 -8.59
N ARG A 44 -6.13 31.20 -9.09
CA ARG A 44 -6.91 30.01 -8.74
C ARG A 44 -6.19 28.74 -9.17
N TRP A 45 -5.68 28.65 -10.40
CA TRP A 45 -4.92 27.51 -10.89
C TRP A 45 -3.68 27.24 -10.01
N ARG A 46 -2.89 28.29 -9.73
CA ARG A 46 -1.74 28.21 -8.83
C ARG A 46 -2.14 27.75 -7.42
N GLN A 47 -3.28 28.22 -6.89
CA GLN A 47 -3.77 27.83 -5.58
C GLN A 47 -4.11 26.33 -5.53
N VAL A 48 -4.79 25.83 -6.55
CA VAL A 48 -5.26 24.44 -6.60
C VAL A 48 -4.10 23.45 -6.84
N THR A 49 -3.19 23.76 -7.76
CA THR A 49 -2.15 22.80 -8.18
C THR A 49 -0.83 22.96 -7.40
N ALA A 50 -0.54 24.11 -6.84
CA ALA A 50 0.73 24.39 -6.17
C ALA A 50 0.57 24.92 -4.74
N ALA A 51 -0.63 24.85 -4.15
CA ALA A 51 -0.97 25.42 -2.85
C ALA A 51 -0.51 26.89 -2.71
N GLY A 52 -0.66 27.67 -3.79
CA GLY A 52 -0.27 29.07 -3.87
C GLY A 52 1.23 29.35 -4.02
N ARG A 53 2.10 28.33 -4.03
CA ARG A 53 3.58 28.49 -4.09
C ARG A 53 4.03 28.81 -5.52
N PRO A 54 4.58 30.03 -5.82
CA PRO A 54 4.93 30.42 -7.19
C PRO A 54 6.01 29.54 -7.82
N GLN A 55 7.03 29.14 -7.06
CA GLN A 55 8.13 28.31 -7.53
C GLN A 55 7.63 26.93 -8.01
N ARG A 56 6.84 26.25 -7.18
CA ARG A 56 6.25 24.94 -7.50
C ARG A 56 5.35 25.01 -8.74
N PHE A 57 4.59 26.08 -8.88
CA PHE A 57 3.76 26.32 -10.05
C PHE A 57 4.61 26.52 -11.32
N ALA A 58 5.67 27.32 -11.24
CA ALA A 58 6.60 27.54 -12.35
C ALA A 58 7.29 26.24 -12.79
N GLU A 59 7.73 25.40 -11.83
CA GLU A 59 8.31 24.08 -12.08
C GLU A 59 7.32 23.15 -12.80
N MET A 60 6.06 23.15 -12.38
CA MET A 60 4.99 22.37 -13.03
C MET A 60 4.79 22.82 -14.48
N LEU A 61 4.69 24.13 -14.74
CA LEU A 61 4.54 24.66 -16.10
C LEU A 61 5.75 24.30 -16.98
N GLN A 62 6.96 24.46 -16.44
CA GLN A 62 8.21 24.13 -17.13
C GLN A 62 8.25 22.65 -17.54
N ARG A 63 7.89 21.73 -16.63
CA ARG A 63 7.84 20.30 -16.93
C ARG A 63 6.86 19.95 -18.05
N ARG A 64 5.74 20.66 -18.12
CA ARG A 64 4.73 20.51 -19.18
C ARG A 64 5.05 21.29 -20.47
N GLY A 65 6.16 22.02 -20.52
CA GLY A 65 6.52 22.85 -21.65
C GLY A 65 5.60 24.07 -21.86
N ILE A 66 4.89 24.49 -20.80
CA ILE A 66 3.96 25.62 -20.84
C ILE A 66 4.70 26.89 -20.41
N SER A 67 4.83 27.86 -21.30
CA SER A 67 5.40 29.16 -20.93
C SER A 67 4.42 29.96 -20.06
N PRO A 68 4.92 30.84 -19.14
CA PRO A 68 4.06 31.71 -18.36
C PRO A 68 3.11 32.59 -19.19
N GLY A 69 3.56 33.03 -20.37
CA GLY A 69 2.74 33.79 -21.29
C GLY A 69 1.58 32.96 -21.86
N VAL A 70 1.83 31.72 -22.26
CA VAL A 70 0.78 30.82 -22.75
C VAL A 70 -0.19 30.49 -21.60
N ALA A 71 0.32 30.23 -20.39
CA ALA A 71 -0.51 29.97 -19.22
C ALA A 71 -1.48 31.13 -18.90
N ALA A 72 -0.99 32.35 -18.91
CA ALA A 72 -1.83 33.54 -18.68
C ALA A 72 -2.89 33.72 -19.78
N ARG A 73 -2.51 33.53 -21.01
CA ARG A 73 -3.38 33.71 -22.19
C ARG A 73 -4.45 32.67 -22.33
N ALA A 74 -4.15 31.43 -21.93
CA ALA A 74 -5.15 30.35 -21.89
C ALA A 74 -6.38 30.70 -21.04
N LEU A 75 -6.23 31.67 -20.15
CA LEU A 75 -7.29 32.05 -19.21
C LEU A 75 -8.11 33.25 -19.69
N GLU A 76 -7.73 33.84 -20.82
CA GLU A 76 -8.52 34.88 -21.47
C GLU A 76 -9.82 34.32 -22.07
N PRO A 77 -10.92 35.11 -22.08
CA PRO A 77 -12.17 34.69 -22.70
C PRO A 77 -12.03 34.22 -24.15
N ALA A 78 -11.19 34.86 -24.93
CA ALA A 78 -10.95 34.50 -26.35
C ALA A 78 -10.41 33.07 -26.52
N ALA A 79 -9.59 32.56 -25.61
CA ALA A 79 -9.09 31.19 -25.66
C ALA A 79 -10.22 30.14 -25.43
N ALA A 80 -11.29 30.51 -24.73
CA ALA A 80 -12.41 29.64 -24.46
C ALA A 80 -13.31 29.36 -25.68
N SER A 81 -13.33 30.23 -26.64
CA SER A 81 -14.19 30.12 -27.84
C SER A 81 -13.56 29.25 -28.95
N CYS A 82 -12.32 28.78 -28.77
CA CYS A 82 -11.56 28.05 -29.80
C CYS A 82 -11.62 26.51 -29.68
N GLY A 83 -12.42 25.98 -28.76
CA GLY A 83 -12.55 24.53 -28.58
C GLY A 83 -13.37 23.82 -29.67
N PRO A 84 -13.36 22.47 -29.67
CA PRO A 84 -14.15 21.69 -30.63
C PRO A 84 -15.66 21.97 -30.49
N ASP A 85 -16.38 21.88 -31.59
CA ASP A 85 -17.83 22.10 -31.65
C ASP A 85 -18.60 20.82 -31.27
N TRP A 86 -18.91 20.66 -29.98
CA TRP A 86 -19.66 19.55 -29.41
C TRP A 86 -21.17 19.87 -29.32
N VAL A 87 -21.59 21.11 -29.46
CA VAL A 87 -23.00 21.55 -29.30
C VAL A 87 -23.93 20.86 -30.27
N PRO A 88 -23.61 20.67 -31.56
CA PRO A 88 -24.48 19.91 -32.47
C PRO A 88 -24.74 18.47 -32.03
N SER A 89 -23.76 17.85 -31.36
CA SER A 89 -23.97 16.51 -30.75
C SER A 89 -24.98 16.55 -29.61
N LEU A 90 -24.86 17.52 -28.70
CA LEU A 90 -25.84 17.72 -27.64
C LEU A 90 -27.25 17.94 -28.20
N GLU A 91 -27.41 18.83 -29.19
CA GLU A 91 -28.70 19.12 -29.80
C GLU A 91 -29.35 17.89 -30.41
N ARG A 92 -28.58 17.11 -31.15
CA ARG A 92 -29.01 15.83 -31.71
C ARG A 92 -29.55 14.89 -30.64
N TRP A 93 -28.78 14.76 -29.51
CA TRP A 93 -29.18 13.89 -28.40
C TRP A 93 -30.43 14.40 -27.67
N LEU A 94 -30.55 15.71 -27.46
CA LEU A 94 -31.73 16.29 -26.81
C LEU A 94 -32.97 16.14 -27.69
N SER A 95 -32.82 16.34 -29.00
CA SER A 95 -33.92 16.13 -29.95
C SER A 95 -34.40 14.68 -30.00
N ALA A 96 -33.48 13.73 -30.11
CA ALA A 96 -33.78 12.31 -30.06
C ALA A 96 -34.41 11.87 -28.72
N ALA A 97 -33.91 12.40 -27.63
CA ALA A 97 -34.48 12.12 -26.29
C ALA A 97 -35.93 12.70 -26.18
N ALA A 98 -36.17 13.88 -26.71
CA ALA A 98 -37.54 14.49 -26.73
C ALA A 98 -38.52 13.65 -27.54
N GLU A 99 -38.08 13.03 -28.64
CA GLU A 99 -38.89 12.07 -29.40
C GLU A 99 -39.20 10.81 -28.62
N CYS A 100 -38.21 10.23 -27.96
CA CYS A 100 -38.39 9.04 -27.10
C CYS A 100 -39.33 9.34 -25.92
N ALA A 101 -39.27 10.54 -25.33
CA ALA A 101 -40.12 10.95 -24.22
C ALA A 101 -41.62 11.04 -24.55
N ARG A 102 -42.00 11.02 -25.81
CA ARG A 102 -43.39 10.95 -26.25
C ARG A 102 -44.02 9.56 -26.04
N GLY A 103 -43.16 8.53 -25.95
CA GLY A 103 -43.55 7.17 -25.66
C GLY A 103 -43.68 6.89 -24.15
N PRO A 104 -44.19 5.70 -23.76
CA PRO A 104 -44.22 5.31 -22.38
C PRO A 104 -42.79 5.07 -21.83
N ALA A 105 -42.62 5.43 -20.55
CA ALA A 105 -41.39 5.11 -19.86
C ALA A 105 -41.20 3.56 -19.74
N PRO A 106 -40.01 3.03 -19.94
CA PRO A 106 -39.78 1.59 -19.76
C PRO A 106 -40.07 1.13 -18.34
N GLU A 107 -40.57 -0.09 -18.16
CA GLU A 107 -40.89 -0.67 -16.86
C GLU A 107 -39.69 -0.66 -15.86
N TRP A 108 -38.49 -0.83 -16.35
CA TRP A 108 -37.30 -0.81 -15.50
C TRP A 108 -37.05 0.55 -14.81
N THR A 109 -37.65 1.65 -15.25
CA THR A 109 -37.47 2.97 -14.63
C THR A 109 -38.16 3.09 -13.28
N SER A 110 -39.16 2.25 -13.02
CA SER A 110 -39.94 2.19 -11.76
C SER A 110 -39.63 0.92 -10.93
N ALA A 111 -38.68 0.08 -11.38
CA ALA A 111 -38.28 -1.10 -10.65
C ALA A 111 -37.50 -0.74 -9.37
N ALA A 112 -37.53 -1.61 -8.36
CA ALA A 112 -36.83 -1.39 -7.08
C ALA A 112 -35.30 -1.19 -7.24
N ASP A 113 -34.73 -1.79 -8.29
CA ASP A 113 -33.32 -1.69 -8.67
C ASP A 113 -33.10 -0.70 -9.84
N ALA A 114 -34.00 0.25 -10.06
CA ALA A 114 -33.85 1.24 -11.12
C ALA A 114 -32.55 2.06 -10.93
N PRO A 115 -31.84 2.39 -12.02
CA PRO A 115 -30.68 3.27 -11.94
C PRO A 115 -31.04 4.63 -11.33
N ARG A 116 -30.09 5.24 -10.63
CA ARG A 116 -30.26 6.58 -10.05
C ARG A 116 -30.67 7.58 -11.13
N ASN A 117 -31.59 8.47 -10.82
CA ASN A 117 -32.13 9.48 -11.75
C ASN A 117 -32.72 8.89 -13.06
N SER A 118 -33.10 7.61 -13.08
CA SER A 118 -33.66 6.94 -14.27
C SER A 118 -34.83 7.69 -14.87
N ALA A 119 -35.75 8.25 -14.05
CA ALA A 119 -36.90 9.04 -14.50
C ALA A 119 -36.53 10.28 -15.35
N LEU A 120 -35.30 10.81 -15.17
CA LEU A 120 -34.80 11.97 -15.91
C LEU A 120 -34.06 11.56 -17.19
N VAL A 121 -33.27 10.47 -17.13
CA VAL A 121 -32.30 10.12 -18.19
C VAL A 121 -32.77 9.01 -19.14
N TRP A 122 -33.88 8.29 -18.83
CA TRP A 122 -34.36 7.19 -19.68
C TRP A 122 -34.62 7.57 -21.14
N PRO A 123 -35.12 8.78 -21.46
CA PRO A 123 -35.35 9.14 -22.87
C PRO A 123 -34.05 9.17 -23.65
N LEU A 124 -32.99 9.69 -23.04
CA LEU A 124 -31.65 9.73 -23.64
C LEU A 124 -31.07 8.33 -23.78
N ALA A 125 -31.29 7.44 -22.80
CA ALA A 125 -30.85 6.05 -22.88
C ALA A 125 -31.54 5.30 -24.02
N LEU A 126 -32.84 5.53 -24.27
CA LEU A 126 -33.55 4.99 -25.44
C LEU A 126 -33.01 5.57 -26.74
N ALA A 127 -32.74 6.88 -26.79
CA ALA A 127 -32.13 7.50 -27.96
C ALA A 127 -30.76 6.90 -28.31
N CYS A 128 -29.92 6.61 -27.29
CA CYS A 128 -28.65 5.92 -27.48
C CYS A 128 -28.87 4.50 -28.05
N GLU A 129 -29.81 3.73 -27.51
CA GLU A 129 -30.14 2.40 -28.05
C GLU A 129 -30.65 2.47 -29.49
N ALA A 130 -31.56 3.38 -29.82
CA ALA A 130 -32.04 3.60 -31.19
C ALA A 130 -30.87 3.87 -32.16
N ARG A 131 -29.94 4.72 -31.70
CA ARG A 131 -28.73 5.05 -32.49
C ARG A 131 -27.80 3.85 -32.70
N ILE A 132 -27.72 2.91 -31.75
CA ILE A 132 -26.98 1.66 -31.92
C ILE A 132 -27.63 0.81 -33.02
N HIS A 133 -28.95 0.72 -33.04
CA HIS A 133 -29.68 -0.01 -34.08
C HIS A 133 -29.51 0.59 -35.47
N GLU A 134 -29.37 1.91 -35.60
CA GLU A 134 -29.06 2.57 -36.88
C GLU A 134 -27.64 2.25 -37.36
N ARG A 135 -26.68 2.11 -36.44
CA ARG A 135 -25.26 1.87 -36.79
C ARG A 135 -24.93 0.42 -37.02
N CYS A 136 -25.63 -0.50 -36.39
CA CYS A 136 -25.28 -1.89 -36.32
C CYS A 136 -26.52 -2.80 -36.42
N ALA A 137 -26.49 -3.76 -37.35
CA ALA A 137 -27.57 -4.71 -37.56
C ALA A 137 -27.34 -6.05 -36.81
N ALA A 138 -26.58 -6.07 -35.75
CA ALA A 138 -26.22 -7.27 -35.01
C ALA A 138 -27.46 -8.00 -34.46
N PRO A 139 -27.59 -9.34 -34.68
CA PRO A 139 -28.78 -10.11 -34.30
C PRO A 139 -29.07 -10.03 -32.78
N MET A 140 -28.05 -9.95 -31.93
CA MET A 140 -28.20 -9.84 -30.47
C MET A 140 -29.07 -8.67 -30.03
N LEU A 141 -29.11 -7.59 -30.79
CA LEU A 141 -29.89 -6.39 -30.46
C LEU A 141 -31.41 -6.64 -30.55
N ARG A 142 -31.85 -7.79 -31.14
CA ARG A 142 -33.26 -8.20 -31.18
C ARG A 142 -33.72 -8.84 -29.86
N ALA A 143 -32.80 -9.33 -29.04
CA ALA A 143 -33.11 -10.01 -27.77
C ALA A 143 -33.59 -9.00 -26.72
N PRO A 144 -34.80 -9.14 -26.14
CA PRO A 144 -35.35 -8.17 -25.16
C PRO A 144 -34.45 -7.99 -23.95
N ALA A 145 -33.86 -9.07 -23.45
CA ALA A 145 -32.96 -9.00 -22.30
C ALA A 145 -31.68 -8.19 -22.57
N VAL A 146 -31.10 -8.34 -23.79
CA VAL A 146 -29.97 -7.55 -24.24
C VAL A 146 -30.36 -6.05 -24.29
N ARG A 147 -31.46 -5.72 -24.96
CA ARG A 147 -31.95 -4.34 -25.06
C ARG A 147 -32.17 -3.70 -23.69
N SER A 148 -32.86 -4.39 -22.79
CA SER A 148 -33.07 -3.92 -21.42
C SER A 148 -31.75 -3.67 -20.69
N SER A 149 -30.77 -4.57 -20.83
CA SER A 149 -29.44 -4.39 -20.23
C SER A 149 -28.72 -3.17 -20.80
N LEU A 150 -28.76 -2.93 -22.09
CA LEU A 150 -28.16 -1.76 -22.75
C LEU A 150 -28.79 -0.46 -22.21
N GLN A 151 -30.13 -0.38 -22.21
CA GLN A 151 -30.86 0.81 -21.73
C GLN A 151 -30.53 1.11 -20.26
N ARG A 152 -30.59 0.11 -19.40
CA ARG A 152 -30.30 0.26 -17.95
C ARG A 152 -28.85 0.68 -17.69
N THR A 153 -27.90 0.12 -18.42
CA THR A 153 -26.49 0.48 -18.26
C THR A 153 -26.23 1.93 -18.70
N CYS A 154 -26.77 2.33 -19.85
CA CYS A 154 -26.69 3.72 -20.31
C CYS A 154 -27.33 4.68 -19.29
N ALA A 155 -28.53 4.35 -18.81
CA ALA A 155 -29.22 5.15 -17.80
C ALA A 155 -28.44 5.25 -16.48
N ARG A 156 -27.74 4.20 -16.06
CA ARG A 156 -26.87 4.22 -14.88
C ARG A 156 -25.72 5.21 -15.04
N TRP A 157 -25.03 5.17 -16.17
CA TRP A 157 -23.94 6.10 -16.48
C TRP A 157 -24.42 7.54 -16.47
N LEU A 158 -25.47 7.85 -17.25
CA LEU A 158 -26.04 9.19 -17.36
C LEU A 158 -26.60 9.67 -16.01
N GLY A 159 -27.29 8.80 -15.29
CA GLY A 159 -27.88 9.11 -13.98
C GLY A 159 -26.85 9.42 -12.90
N ASN A 160 -25.69 8.77 -12.94
CA ASN A 160 -24.57 9.04 -12.02
C ASN A 160 -23.92 10.41 -12.34
N ILE A 161 -23.71 10.73 -13.61
CA ILE A 161 -23.08 11.97 -14.04
C ILE A 161 -23.94 13.19 -13.67
N VAL A 162 -25.27 13.10 -13.80
CA VAL A 162 -26.19 14.22 -13.49
C VAL A 162 -26.53 14.32 -11.98
N ALA A 163 -26.08 13.39 -11.16
CA ALA A 163 -26.57 13.20 -9.79
C ALA A 163 -26.42 14.45 -8.90
N ASP A 164 -25.25 15.09 -8.88
CA ASP A 164 -25.01 16.27 -8.05
C ASP A 164 -25.85 17.49 -8.54
N ALA A 165 -25.91 17.68 -9.87
CA ALA A 165 -26.71 18.74 -10.45
C ALA A 165 -28.21 18.58 -10.15
N VAL A 166 -28.72 17.34 -10.11
CA VAL A 166 -30.11 17.04 -9.74
C VAL A 166 -30.35 17.32 -8.25
N GLN A 167 -29.43 16.91 -7.36
CA GLN A 167 -29.59 17.12 -5.91
C GLN A 167 -29.62 18.58 -5.50
N ARG A 168 -28.94 19.46 -6.23
CA ARG A 168 -28.85 20.91 -5.94
C ARG A 168 -30.00 21.73 -6.49
N ARG A 169 -30.99 21.09 -7.10
CA ARG A 169 -32.15 21.77 -7.69
C ARG A 169 -33.24 22.08 -6.69
N PRO A 170 -34.05 23.17 -6.93
CA PRO A 170 -35.32 23.36 -6.27
C PRO A 170 -36.31 22.24 -6.64
N GLU A 171 -37.12 21.81 -5.70
CA GLU A 171 -38.16 20.80 -5.93
C GLU A 171 -39.06 21.16 -7.11
N GLY A 172 -39.26 20.23 -8.05
CA GLY A 172 -40.21 20.33 -9.16
C GLY A 172 -39.65 20.58 -10.58
N ALA A 173 -38.34 20.77 -10.76
CA ALA A 173 -37.77 20.99 -12.11
C ALA A 173 -37.19 19.69 -12.71
N ALA A 174 -38.05 18.88 -13.36
CA ALA A 174 -37.72 17.51 -13.78
C ALA A 174 -37.35 17.38 -15.28
N GLU A 175 -36.79 18.42 -15.91
CA GLU A 175 -36.41 18.34 -17.34
C GLU A 175 -34.89 18.36 -17.54
N LEU A 176 -34.40 17.49 -18.42
CA LEU A 176 -32.97 17.34 -18.71
C LEU A 176 -32.38 18.58 -19.39
N GLN A 177 -33.10 19.16 -20.36
CA GLN A 177 -32.58 20.29 -21.15
C GLN A 177 -32.30 21.54 -20.30
N PRO A 178 -33.18 22.04 -19.40
CA PRO A 178 -32.86 23.16 -18.51
C PRO A 178 -31.71 22.85 -17.53
N LEU A 179 -31.56 21.57 -17.13
CA LEU A 179 -30.43 21.14 -16.30
C LEU A 179 -29.13 21.36 -17.05
N LEU A 180 -29.02 20.89 -18.28
CA LEU A 180 -27.82 20.92 -19.08
C LEU A 180 -27.45 22.35 -19.52
N THR A 181 -28.44 23.19 -19.87
CA THR A 181 -28.18 24.61 -20.18
C THR A 181 -27.63 25.39 -18.97
N GLY A 182 -28.07 25.07 -17.77
CA GLY A 182 -27.54 25.66 -16.55
C GLY A 182 -26.15 25.14 -16.12
N HIS A 183 -25.69 24.02 -16.71
CA HIS A 183 -24.45 23.34 -16.37
C HIS A 183 -23.66 22.96 -17.65
N PRO A 184 -23.01 23.92 -18.33
CA PRO A 184 -22.34 23.70 -19.61
C PRO A 184 -21.27 22.59 -19.62
N ALA A 185 -20.46 22.46 -18.58
CA ALA A 185 -19.46 21.39 -18.47
C ALA A 185 -20.15 20.00 -18.36
N LEU A 186 -21.26 19.91 -17.63
CA LEU A 186 -22.09 18.71 -17.58
C LEU A 186 -22.73 18.40 -18.94
N ALA A 187 -23.27 19.42 -19.62
CA ALA A 187 -23.89 19.26 -20.94
C ALA A 187 -22.92 18.65 -21.94
N ARG A 188 -21.70 19.14 -21.95
CA ARG A 188 -20.61 18.60 -22.78
C ARG A 188 -20.28 17.16 -22.41
N LEU A 189 -20.15 16.85 -21.11
CA LEU A 189 -19.85 15.50 -20.65
C LEU A 189 -20.96 14.51 -21.03
N VAL A 190 -22.23 14.90 -20.87
CA VAL A 190 -23.39 14.09 -21.28
C VAL A 190 -23.36 13.79 -22.78
N ALA A 191 -23.09 14.80 -23.63
CA ALA A 191 -22.97 14.60 -25.07
C ALA A 191 -21.82 13.64 -25.41
N SER A 192 -20.65 13.83 -24.82
CA SER A 192 -19.49 12.95 -25.03
C SER A 192 -19.74 11.51 -24.59
N VAL A 193 -20.36 11.32 -23.41
CA VAL A 193 -20.72 10.00 -22.88
C VAL A 193 -21.74 9.31 -23.78
N ALA A 194 -22.76 10.02 -24.27
CA ALA A 194 -23.74 9.45 -25.18
C ALA A 194 -23.12 9.01 -26.51
N ASP A 195 -22.22 9.82 -27.08
CA ASP A 195 -21.50 9.49 -28.32
C ASP A 195 -20.56 8.29 -28.12
N ASP A 196 -19.72 8.31 -27.08
CA ASP A 196 -18.71 7.28 -26.80
C ASP A 196 -19.37 5.95 -26.42
N TRP A 197 -20.38 5.98 -25.55
CA TRP A 197 -21.09 4.77 -25.12
C TRP A 197 -21.82 4.09 -26.30
N THR A 198 -22.49 4.90 -27.15
CA THR A 198 -23.17 4.40 -28.35
C THR A 198 -22.17 3.77 -29.33
N ALA A 199 -21.02 4.40 -29.55
CA ALA A 199 -19.97 3.89 -30.43
C ALA A 199 -19.38 2.59 -29.87
N ALA A 200 -19.00 2.53 -28.59
CA ALA A 200 -18.44 1.36 -27.92
C ALA A 200 -19.41 0.17 -27.93
N THR A 201 -20.70 0.42 -27.70
CA THR A 201 -21.72 -0.64 -27.67
C THR A 201 -22.03 -1.19 -29.06
N ALA A 202 -22.09 -0.34 -30.10
CA ALA A 202 -22.24 -0.80 -31.46
C ALA A 202 -21.05 -1.66 -31.92
N GLU A 203 -19.83 -1.23 -31.63
CA GLU A 203 -18.60 -1.97 -31.87
C GLU A 203 -18.59 -3.33 -31.16
N PHE A 204 -19.01 -3.39 -29.89
CA PHE A 204 -19.17 -4.64 -29.16
C PHE A 204 -20.14 -5.60 -29.84
N ALA A 205 -21.32 -5.12 -30.27
CA ALA A 205 -22.31 -5.93 -30.94
C ALA A 205 -21.85 -6.48 -32.32
N GLU A 206 -21.12 -5.67 -33.08
CA GLU A 206 -20.50 -6.08 -34.37
C GLU A 206 -19.43 -7.16 -34.11
N ARG A 207 -18.57 -6.98 -33.09
CA ARG A 207 -17.54 -7.98 -32.69
C ARG A 207 -18.13 -9.29 -32.25
N CYS A 208 -19.24 -9.28 -31.47
CA CYS A 208 -19.96 -10.50 -31.11
C CYS A 208 -20.40 -11.30 -32.34
N THR A 209 -20.90 -10.64 -33.37
CA THR A 209 -21.32 -11.29 -34.62
C THR A 209 -20.13 -11.81 -35.43
N ALA A 210 -19.10 -10.98 -35.59
CA ALA A 210 -17.93 -11.30 -36.42
C ALA A 210 -17.12 -12.49 -35.82
N ASP A 211 -17.05 -12.61 -34.52
CA ASP A 211 -16.23 -13.62 -33.85
C ASP A 211 -16.96 -14.93 -33.58
N GLN A 212 -18.26 -15.02 -33.84
CA GLN A 212 -19.06 -16.20 -33.55
C GLN A 212 -18.47 -17.51 -34.12
N PRO A 213 -17.91 -17.58 -35.36
CA PRO A 213 -17.27 -18.80 -35.86
C PRO A 213 -16.05 -19.23 -35.04
N ALA A 214 -15.22 -18.28 -34.61
CA ALA A 214 -14.03 -18.56 -33.81
C ALA A 214 -14.38 -18.93 -32.37
N ILE A 215 -15.40 -18.30 -31.80
CA ILE A 215 -15.95 -18.66 -30.50
C ILE A 215 -16.47 -20.10 -30.50
N THR A 216 -17.23 -20.46 -31.55
CA THR A 216 -17.76 -21.83 -31.78
C THR A 216 -16.62 -22.84 -31.81
N ALA A 217 -15.58 -22.57 -32.59
CA ALA A 217 -14.44 -23.48 -32.72
C ALA A 217 -13.68 -23.66 -31.39
N MET A 218 -13.40 -22.55 -30.70
CA MET A 218 -12.53 -22.54 -29.52
C MET A 218 -13.24 -23.03 -28.25
N PHE A 219 -14.45 -22.56 -28.00
CA PHE A 219 -15.13 -22.77 -26.72
C PHE A 219 -16.21 -23.86 -26.75
N ALA A 220 -16.77 -24.17 -27.95
CA ALA A 220 -17.85 -25.14 -28.10
C ALA A 220 -17.48 -26.39 -28.92
N GLY A 221 -16.21 -26.57 -29.28
CA GLY A 221 -15.74 -27.74 -30.03
C GLY A 221 -16.39 -27.87 -31.42
N GLY A 222 -16.85 -26.77 -32.02
CA GLY A 222 -17.54 -26.72 -33.30
C GLY A 222 -19.07 -26.79 -33.21
N ALA A 223 -19.66 -27.03 -32.02
CA ALA A 223 -21.12 -27.03 -31.84
C ALA A 223 -21.64 -25.56 -31.94
N PRO A 224 -22.74 -25.29 -32.67
CA PRO A 224 -23.28 -23.92 -32.80
C PRO A 224 -23.62 -23.31 -31.47
N VAL A 225 -23.12 -22.12 -31.22
CA VAL A 225 -23.35 -21.35 -29.96
C VAL A 225 -24.65 -20.53 -30.02
N GLY A 226 -25.12 -20.17 -31.22
CA GLY A 226 -26.27 -19.29 -31.43
C GLY A 226 -25.95 -17.83 -31.09
N ASP A 227 -26.95 -16.97 -31.23
CA ASP A 227 -26.79 -15.54 -30.95
C ASP A 227 -26.70 -15.28 -29.43
N PRO A 228 -26.07 -14.18 -28.98
CA PRO A 228 -26.16 -13.72 -27.61
C PRO A 228 -27.61 -13.42 -27.19
N VAL A 229 -28.05 -13.99 -26.09
CA VAL A 229 -29.42 -13.83 -25.54
C VAL A 229 -29.45 -12.96 -24.26
N ALA A 230 -28.31 -12.84 -23.57
CA ALA A 230 -28.14 -11.93 -22.44
C ALA A 230 -26.73 -11.37 -22.42
N VAL A 231 -26.60 -10.12 -21.95
CA VAL A 231 -25.33 -9.42 -21.72
C VAL A 231 -25.36 -8.69 -20.39
N GLU A 232 -24.24 -8.72 -19.71
CA GLU A 232 -24.00 -7.92 -18.52
C GLU A 232 -22.81 -7.01 -18.81
N LEU A 233 -23.09 -5.74 -19.09
CA LEU A 233 -22.09 -4.71 -19.38
C LEU A 233 -21.56 -4.09 -18.09
N ASP A 234 -20.52 -3.23 -18.22
CA ASP A 234 -20.00 -2.43 -17.12
C ASP A 234 -19.40 -3.31 -16.00
N ARG A 235 -18.59 -4.31 -16.44
CA ARG A 235 -17.90 -5.25 -15.57
C ARG A 235 -16.44 -4.89 -15.31
N SER A 236 -16.03 -3.70 -15.71
CA SER A 236 -14.71 -3.10 -15.45
C SER A 236 -14.84 -1.59 -15.46
N ASP A 237 -13.77 -0.90 -15.04
CA ASP A 237 -13.63 0.52 -15.32
C ASP A 237 -13.73 0.83 -16.82
N PRO A 238 -14.24 2.02 -17.19
CA PRO A 238 -14.33 2.45 -18.58
C PRO A 238 -12.99 2.95 -19.09
N HIS A 239 -12.59 2.50 -20.27
CA HIS A 239 -11.37 2.93 -20.94
C HIS A 239 -11.61 3.22 -22.41
N HIS A 240 -10.80 4.12 -23.00
CA HIS A 240 -10.76 4.36 -24.47
C HIS A 240 -12.15 4.64 -25.09
N GLY A 241 -12.93 5.53 -24.53
CA GLY A 241 -14.27 5.89 -24.98
C GLY A 241 -15.33 4.93 -24.44
N LEU A 242 -15.34 4.77 -23.11
CA LEU A 242 -16.33 4.02 -22.32
C LEU A 242 -16.45 2.53 -22.67
N ARG A 243 -15.37 1.91 -23.17
CA ARG A 243 -15.33 0.47 -23.36
C ARG A 243 -15.14 -0.22 -22.03
N THR A 244 -16.00 -1.20 -21.74
CA THR A 244 -15.97 -2.00 -20.51
C THR A 244 -15.99 -3.49 -20.81
N VAL A 245 -15.56 -4.32 -19.87
CA VAL A 245 -15.72 -5.77 -19.90
C VAL A 245 -17.21 -6.11 -19.89
N ALA A 246 -17.60 -7.16 -20.63
CA ALA A 246 -18.96 -7.67 -20.64
C ALA A 246 -19.01 -9.18 -20.48
N PHE A 247 -20.01 -9.68 -19.74
CA PHE A 247 -20.35 -11.11 -19.72
C PHE A 247 -21.44 -11.36 -20.74
N VAL A 248 -21.23 -12.37 -21.58
CA VAL A 248 -22.12 -12.69 -22.69
C VAL A 248 -22.61 -14.11 -22.53
N THR A 249 -23.94 -14.30 -22.58
CA THR A 249 -24.59 -15.60 -22.59
C THR A 249 -25.18 -15.85 -23.99
N PHE A 250 -24.73 -16.92 -24.61
CA PHE A 250 -25.21 -17.37 -25.93
C PHE A 250 -26.44 -18.29 -25.81
N ALA A 251 -27.18 -18.45 -26.90
CA ALA A 251 -28.38 -19.27 -26.95
C ALA A 251 -28.13 -20.76 -26.58
N SER A 252 -26.92 -21.27 -26.81
CA SER A 252 -26.49 -22.60 -26.34
C SER A 252 -26.32 -22.72 -24.83
N GLY A 253 -26.37 -21.63 -24.08
CA GLY A 253 -25.99 -21.57 -22.67
C GLY A 253 -24.50 -21.32 -22.43
N LEU A 254 -23.67 -21.25 -23.46
CA LEU A 254 -22.26 -20.86 -23.32
C LEU A 254 -22.16 -19.45 -22.73
N ARG A 255 -21.32 -19.28 -21.72
CA ARG A 255 -21.03 -17.97 -21.10
C ARG A 255 -19.57 -17.62 -21.30
N LEU A 256 -19.28 -16.42 -21.78
CA LEU A 256 -17.92 -15.92 -22.02
C LEU A 256 -17.75 -14.49 -21.48
N VAL A 257 -16.51 -14.12 -21.26
CA VAL A 257 -16.08 -12.75 -20.92
C VAL A 257 -15.55 -12.09 -22.20
N TYR A 258 -16.20 -10.99 -22.63
CA TYR A 258 -15.67 -10.10 -23.64
C TYR A 258 -14.77 -9.05 -22.98
N LYS A 259 -13.55 -8.88 -23.47
CA LYS A 259 -12.61 -7.85 -23.03
C LYS A 259 -12.27 -6.92 -24.21
N PRO A 260 -12.55 -5.61 -24.12
CA PRO A 260 -12.35 -4.66 -25.22
C PRO A 260 -10.89 -4.22 -25.39
N ARG A 261 -9.96 -5.14 -25.21
CA ARG A 261 -8.52 -4.95 -25.35
C ARG A 261 -7.86 -6.18 -25.96
N PRO A 262 -6.67 -6.04 -26.59
CA PRO A 262 -5.91 -7.21 -27.05
C PRO A 262 -5.62 -8.16 -25.88
N LEU A 263 -5.85 -9.46 -26.09
CA LEU A 263 -5.59 -10.51 -25.09
C LEU A 263 -4.33 -11.32 -25.42
N GLY A 264 -3.37 -10.73 -26.15
CA GLY A 264 -2.14 -11.42 -26.51
C GLY A 264 -1.32 -11.85 -25.28
N LEU A 265 -1.24 -10.99 -24.24
CA LEU A 265 -0.53 -11.28 -23.01
C LEU A 265 -1.26 -12.36 -22.18
N ASP A 266 -2.60 -12.31 -22.09
CA ASP A 266 -3.41 -13.32 -21.42
C ASP A 266 -3.26 -14.69 -22.08
N ALA A 267 -3.27 -14.74 -23.41
CA ALA A 267 -3.07 -15.98 -24.17
C ALA A 267 -1.65 -16.53 -24.01
N ALA A 268 -0.64 -15.66 -24.00
CA ALA A 268 0.75 -16.05 -23.73
C ALA A 268 0.90 -16.62 -22.31
N PHE A 269 0.25 -16.02 -21.31
CA PHE A 269 0.25 -16.54 -19.95
C PHE A 269 -0.41 -17.91 -19.86
N ALA A 270 -1.56 -18.12 -20.50
CA ALA A 270 -2.21 -19.43 -20.53
C ALA A 270 -1.32 -20.50 -21.16
N ALA A 271 -0.64 -20.19 -22.26
CA ALA A 271 0.32 -21.09 -22.90
C ALA A 271 1.55 -21.34 -22.00
N PHE A 272 2.08 -20.33 -21.34
CA PHE A 272 3.18 -20.43 -20.38
C PHE A 272 2.82 -21.35 -19.20
N VAL A 273 1.63 -21.22 -18.63
CA VAL A 273 1.13 -22.08 -17.57
C VAL A 273 1.01 -23.54 -18.05
N ALA A 274 0.51 -23.76 -19.27
CA ALA A 274 0.44 -25.10 -19.86
C ALA A 274 1.83 -25.72 -20.04
N ASP A 275 2.81 -24.97 -20.53
CA ASP A 275 4.19 -25.40 -20.68
C ASP A 275 4.84 -25.70 -19.31
N LEU A 276 4.59 -24.88 -18.29
CA LEU A 276 5.05 -25.16 -16.91
C LEU A 276 4.45 -26.45 -16.36
N ASN A 277 3.14 -26.64 -16.50
CA ASN A 277 2.46 -27.87 -16.07
C ASN A 277 3.03 -29.12 -16.77
N ALA A 278 3.38 -29.00 -18.04
CA ALA A 278 4.00 -30.11 -18.81
C ALA A 278 5.38 -30.51 -18.26
N THR A 279 6.09 -29.63 -17.53
CA THR A 279 7.36 -29.97 -16.87
C THR A 279 7.18 -30.92 -15.69
N GLY A 280 5.99 -30.98 -15.07
CA GLY A 280 5.72 -31.73 -13.85
C GLY A 280 6.53 -31.32 -12.62
N ARG A 281 7.15 -30.10 -12.64
CA ARG A 281 8.05 -29.62 -11.60
C ARG A 281 7.41 -28.71 -10.55
N LEU A 282 6.18 -28.27 -10.80
CA LEU A 282 5.40 -27.38 -9.92
C LEU A 282 4.03 -27.99 -9.64
N PRO A 283 3.35 -27.59 -8.55
CA PRO A 283 1.93 -27.84 -8.42
C PRO A 283 1.20 -27.31 -9.66
N PRO A 284 0.26 -28.10 -10.25
CA PRO A 284 -0.40 -27.73 -11.50
C PRO A 284 -1.27 -26.48 -11.30
N LEU A 285 -1.21 -25.55 -12.25
CA LEU A 285 -1.98 -24.32 -12.25
C LEU A 285 -3.02 -24.33 -13.37
N ARG A 286 -4.12 -23.63 -13.18
CA ARG A 286 -5.16 -23.43 -14.19
C ARG A 286 -5.12 -22.00 -14.72
N ALA A 287 -5.26 -21.85 -16.04
CA ALA A 287 -5.48 -20.59 -16.72
C ALA A 287 -6.75 -20.65 -17.58
N PRO A 288 -7.47 -19.53 -17.79
CA PRO A 288 -8.64 -19.50 -18.67
C PRO A 288 -8.26 -19.80 -20.12
N ARG A 289 -9.18 -20.36 -20.89
CA ARG A 289 -9.06 -20.42 -22.36
C ARG A 289 -9.25 -19.00 -22.92
N ILE A 290 -8.40 -18.56 -23.85
CA ILE A 290 -8.37 -17.20 -24.39
C ILE A 290 -8.43 -17.21 -25.91
N LEU A 291 -9.40 -16.49 -26.49
CA LEU A 291 -9.45 -16.15 -27.90
C LEU A 291 -8.99 -14.69 -28.06
N SER A 292 -7.75 -14.48 -28.48
CA SER A 292 -7.20 -13.15 -28.70
C SER A 292 -7.50 -12.62 -30.10
N ARG A 293 -7.82 -11.32 -30.19
CA ARG A 293 -7.96 -10.55 -31.41
C ARG A 293 -7.05 -9.30 -31.36
N PRO A 294 -6.79 -8.64 -32.50
CA PRO A 294 -5.88 -7.47 -32.50
C PRO A 294 -6.31 -6.32 -31.58
N SER A 295 -7.61 -6.11 -31.36
CA SER A 295 -8.16 -4.99 -30.58
C SER A 295 -9.05 -5.40 -29.42
N HIS A 296 -9.39 -6.68 -29.29
CA HIS A 296 -10.28 -7.23 -28.25
C HIS A 296 -10.05 -8.73 -28.07
N GLY A 297 -10.83 -9.38 -27.24
CA GLY A 297 -10.80 -10.82 -27.13
C GLY A 297 -11.90 -11.39 -26.24
N TRP A 298 -11.89 -12.71 -26.15
CA TRP A 298 -12.84 -13.52 -25.39
C TRP A 298 -12.10 -14.44 -24.44
N ALA A 299 -12.57 -14.51 -23.22
CA ALA A 299 -12.06 -15.42 -22.22
C ALA A 299 -13.15 -16.37 -21.70
N GLU A 300 -12.74 -17.55 -21.27
CA GLU A 300 -13.58 -18.44 -20.50
C GLU A 300 -14.10 -17.73 -19.25
N LEU A 301 -15.41 -17.78 -19.01
CA LEU A 301 -15.96 -17.30 -17.73
C LEU A 301 -15.65 -18.36 -16.66
N ILE A 302 -14.83 -17.98 -15.70
CA ILE A 302 -14.52 -18.84 -14.55
C ILE A 302 -15.66 -18.74 -13.54
N GLU A 303 -16.34 -19.84 -13.31
CA GLU A 303 -17.38 -19.94 -12.28
C GLU A 303 -16.71 -20.10 -10.92
N VAL A 304 -16.98 -19.16 -10.01
CA VAL A 304 -16.51 -19.23 -8.64
C VAL A 304 -17.20 -20.38 -7.92
N ALA A 305 -16.43 -21.37 -7.50
CA ALA A 305 -16.91 -22.51 -6.75
C ALA A 305 -15.97 -22.79 -5.57
N PRO A 306 -16.51 -22.96 -4.35
CA PRO A 306 -15.69 -23.35 -3.21
C PRO A 306 -15.15 -24.78 -3.39
N PRO A 307 -14.01 -25.12 -2.80
CA PRO A 307 -13.48 -26.49 -2.80
C PRO A 307 -14.44 -27.44 -2.09
N ALA A 308 -14.74 -28.56 -2.74
CA ALA A 308 -15.78 -29.47 -2.27
C ALA A 308 -15.34 -30.35 -1.09
N ALA A 309 -14.07 -30.77 -1.06
CA ALA A 309 -13.52 -31.67 -0.05
C ALA A 309 -12.37 -31.00 0.75
N PRO A 310 -12.04 -31.49 1.96
CA PRO A 310 -10.87 -31.02 2.70
C PRO A 310 -9.56 -31.11 1.89
N ALA A 311 -9.37 -32.20 1.12
CA ALA A 311 -8.20 -32.36 0.27
C ALA A 311 -8.11 -31.26 -0.82
N ASP A 312 -9.25 -30.85 -1.39
CA ASP A 312 -9.30 -29.75 -2.37
C ASP A 312 -8.90 -28.42 -1.74
N ARG A 313 -9.17 -28.23 -0.43
CA ARG A 313 -8.77 -27.02 0.31
C ARG A 313 -7.25 -26.95 0.46
N HIS A 314 -6.64 -28.07 0.86
CA HIS A 314 -5.18 -28.14 0.99
C HIS A 314 -4.50 -27.91 -0.36
N GLU A 315 -5.07 -28.50 -1.42
CA GLU A 315 -4.54 -28.31 -2.76
C GLU A 315 -4.71 -26.86 -3.25
N LEU A 316 -5.83 -26.21 -2.97
CA LEU A 316 -6.03 -24.80 -3.26
C LEU A 316 -4.95 -23.93 -2.61
N CYS A 317 -4.64 -24.16 -1.34
CA CYS A 317 -3.61 -23.39 -0.63
C CYS A 317 -2.22 -23.58 -1.27
N ARG A 318 -1.85 -24.85 -1.58
CA ARG A 318 -0.58 -25.14 -2.28
C ARG A 318 -0.52 -24.50 -3.66
N ARG A 319 -1.59 -24.57 -4.44
CA ARG A 319 -1.67 -23.93 -5.77
C ARG A 319 -1.66 -22.40 -5.68
N ALA A 320 -2.25 -21.82 -4.63
CA ALA A 320 -2.20 -20.38 -4.40
C ALA A 320 -0.77 -19.92 -4.09
N GLY A 321 -0.02 -20.66 -3.28
CA GLY A 321 1.41 -20.45 -3.07
C GLY A 321 2.20 -20.58 -4.38
N ALA A 322 1.95 -21.62 -5.16
CA ALA A 322 2.60 -21.82 -6.46
C ALA A 322 2.27 -20.71 -7.46
N LEU A 323 1.02 -20.25 -7.52
CA LEU A 323 0.62 -19.12 -8.36
C LEU A 323 1.36 -17.84 -7.93
N THR A 324 1.49 -17.59 -6.62
CA THR A 324 2.24 -16.45 -6.10
C THR A 324 3.71 -16.47 -6.55
N ALA A 325 4.36 -17.63 -6.53
CA ALA A 325 5.72 -17.81 -7.02
C ALA A 325 5.85 -17.50 -8.52
N VAL A 326 4.91 -17.99 -9.34
CA VAL A 326 4.86 -17.73 -10.78
C VAL A 326 4.60 -16.25 -11.09
N LEU A 327 3.70 -15.60 -10.35
CA LEU A 327 3.42 -14.18 -10.51
C LEU A 327 4.63 -13.31 -10.12
N TRP A 328 5.34 -13.66 -9.03
CA TRP A 328 6.59 -13.00 -8.68
C TRP A 328 7.66 -13.20 -9.75
N LEU A 329 7.80 -14.42 -10.28
CA LEU A 329 8.73 -14.72 -11.36
C LEU A 329 8.50 -13.81 -12.57
N LEU A 330 7.23 -13.61 -12.96
CA LEU A 330 6.82 -12.78 -14.08
C LEU A 330 6.68 -11.29 -13.74
N ASP A 331 7.14 -10.87 -12.56
CA ASP A 331 7.07 -9.46 -12.13
C ASP A 331 5.66 -8.85 -12.25
N ALA A 332 4.66 -9.66 -11.91
CA ALA A 332 3.25 -9.28 -11.98
C ALA A 332 2.89 -8.24 -10.90
N THR A 333 1.83 -7.52 -11.16
CA THR A 333 1.14 -6.68 -10.16
C THR A 333 -0.37 -6.89 -10.30
N ASP A 334 -1.15 -6.29 -9.38
CA ASP A 334 -2.62 -6.24 -9.47
C ASP A 334 -3.37 -7.59 -9.38
N ALA A 335 -2.73 -8.64 -8.84
CA ALA A 335 -3.38 -9.94 -8.61
C ALA A 335 -4.16 -9.94 -7.29
N HIS A 336 -5.15 -9.07 -7.17
CA HIS A 336 -6.05 -8.99 -6.03
C HIS A 336 -7.27 -9.94 -6.18
N ASP A 337 -8.19 -9.91 -5.22
CA ASP A 337 -9.31 -10.85 -5.11
C ASP A 337 -10.34 -10.79 -6.26
N GLU A 338 -10.40 -9.68 -7.02
CA GLU A 338 -11.23 -9.58 -8.21
C GLU A 338 -10.55 -10.23 -9.43
N ASN A 339 -9.22 -10.32 -9.44
CA ASN A 339 -8.42 -10.84 -10.55
C ASN A 339 -7.96 -12.30 -10.33
N VAL A 340 -8.06 -12.82 -9.09
CA VAL A 340 -7.78 -14.23 -8.77
C VAL A 340 -9.04 -14.89 -8.23
N LEU A 341 -9.69 -15.72 -9.04
CA LEU A 341 -10.92 -16.41 -8.70
C LEU A 341 -10.67 -17.85 -8.28
N ILE A 342 -11.55 -18.39 -7.42
CA ILE A 342 -11.47 -19.76 -6.93
C ILE A 342 -12.45 -20.63 -7.71
N ALA A 343 -11.93 -21.67 -8.34
CA ALA A 343 -12.71 -22.68 -9.06
C ALA A 343 -12.39 -24.08 -8.52
N GLY A 344 -13.01 -24.46 -7.39
CA GLY A 344 -12.68 -25.68 -6.66
C GLY A 344 -11.27 -25.62 -6.05
N PRO A 345 -10.35 -26.54 -6.39
CA PRO A 345 -8.97 -26.52 -5.90
C PRO A 345 -8.06 -25.54 -6.66
N ASP A 346 -8.56 -24.79 -7.65
CA ASP A 346 -7.77 -23.95 -8.53
C ASP A 346 -7.93 -22.46 -8.21
N PRO A 347 -6.86 -21.75 -7.83
CA PRO A 347 -6.79 -20.31 -7.90
C PRO A 347 -6.48 -19.91 -9.34
N VAL A 348 -7.38 -19.18 -10.00
CA VAL A 348 -7.28 -18.84 -11.41
C VAL A 348 -7.10 -17.35 -11.59
N LEU A 349 -5.97 -16.93 -12.17
CA LEU A 349 -5.78 -15.53 -12.60
C LEU A 349 -6.63 -15.30 -13.86
N VAL A 350 -7.66 -14.46 -13.74
CA VAL A 350 -8.61 -14.19 -14.83
C VAL A 350 -8.26 -12.93 -15.62
N ASP A 351 -7.35 -12.12 -15.10
CA ASP A 351 -6.81 -10.94 -15.78
C ASP A 351 -5.29 -10.88 -15.67
N ALA A 352 -4.61 -11.26 -16.76
CA ALA A 352 -3.15 -11.30 -16.83
C ALA A 352 -2.54 -10.03 -17.46
N GLU A 353 -3.31 -8.93 -17.56
CA GLU A 353 -2.87 -7.73 -18.27
C GLU A 353 -1.69 -7.01 -17.60
N THR A 354 -1.43 -7.29 -16.33
CA THR A 354 -0.41 -6.63 -15.52
C THR A 354 0.78 -7.54 -15.15
N ILE A 355 0.91 -8.71 -15.79
CA ILE A 355 2.15 -9.51 -15.70
C ILE A 355 3.25 -8.85 -16.54
N LEU A 356 4.50 -9.15 -16.26
CA LEU A 356 5.66 -8.51 -16.90
C LEU A 356 5.55 -6.98 -16.85
N HIS A 357 5.12 -6.48 -15.68
CA HIS A 357 4.94 -5.06 -15.47
C HIS A 357 6.28 -4.35 -15.26
N PRO A 358 6.59 -3.28 -15.99
CA PRO A 358 7.89 -2.60 -15.91
C PRO A 358 8.15 -1.97 -14.54
N ARG A 359 9.42 -1.92 -14.14
CA ARG A 359 9.89 -1.39 -12.84
C ARG A 359 10.39 0.05 -12.98
N TYR A 360 9.58 0.99 -13.37
CA TYR A 360 10.05 2.35 -13.67
C TYR A 360 9.82 3.38 -12.55
N TRP A 361 8.81 3.18 -11.69
CA TRP A 361 8.50 4.15 -10.62
C TRP A 361 9.26 3.92 -9.32
N LEU A 362 9.77 2.71 -9.12
CA LEU A 362 10.31 2.25 -7.85
C LEU A 362 11.77 2.67 -7.62
N VAL A 363 12.30 3.50 -8.51
CA VAL A 363 13.73 3.81 -8.55
C VAL A 363 14.11 4.93 -7.59
N ARG A 364 13.21 5.88 -7.31
CA ARG A 364 13.50 6.96 -6.36
C ARG A 364 13.08 6.58 -4.96
N MET A 365 14.09 6.44 -4.13
CA MET A 365 13.93 6.23 -2.70
C MET A 365 13.44 7.50 -2.02
N PRO A 366 12.69 7.37 -0.91
CA PRO A 366 12.47 8.52 -0.04
C PRO A 366 13.80 9.20 0.25
N PRO A 367 13.93 10.51 0.02
CA PRO A 367 15.16 11.22 0.37
C PRO A 367 15.48 11.17 1.86
N SER A 368 14.51 10.76 2.68
CA SER A 368 14.65 10.50 4.10
C SER A 368 15.27 9.15 4.45
N LEU A 369 15.51 8.25 3.49
CA LEU A 369 16.16 6.97 3.76
C LEU A 369 17.65 7.04 3.47
N ASP A 370 18.45 6.44 4.37
CA ASP A 370 19.85 6.12 4.07
C ASP A 370 19.94 4.90 3.13
N THR A 371 21.13 4.63 2.62
CA THR A 371 21.36 3.60 1.59
C THR A 371 20.91 2.21 2.02
N GLY A 372 21.15 1.82 3.28
CA GLY A 372 20.79 0.50 3.80
C GLY A 372 19.28 0.34 4.01
N ALA A 373 18.63 1.35 4.60
CA ALA A 373 17.18 1.36 4.74
C ALA A 373 16.47 1.37 3.37
N ALA A 374 17.06 2.07 2.41
CA ALA A 374 16.60 2.12 1.04
C ALA A 374 16.72 0.78 0.32
N ALA A 375 17.79 0.02 0.56
CA ALA A 375 17.95 -1.33 0.03
C ALA A 375 16.87 -2.29 0.56
N ALA A 376 16.63 -2.27 1.87
CA ALA A 376 15.55 -3.04 2.50
C ALA A 376 14.17 -2.64 1.93
N TRP A 377 13.88 -1.34 1.86
CA TRP A 377 12.63 -0.86 1.28
C TRP A 377 12.45 -1.31 -0.17
N ARG A 378 13.51 -1.19 -1.00
CA ARG A 378 13.47 -1.62 -2.40
C ARG A 378 13.21 -3.12 -2.52
N GLU A 379 13.90 -3.97 -1.75
CA GLU A 379 13.64 -5.42 -1.76
C GLU A 379 12.18 -5.72 -1.43
N HIS A 380 11.64 -5.09 -0.40
CA HIS A 380 10.25 -5.25 -0.01
C HIS A 380 9.29 -4.84 -1.13
N GLN A 381 9.51 -3.69 -1.79
CA GLN A 381 8.68 -3.22 -2.90
C GLN A 381 8.78 -4.10 -4.16
N MET A 382 9.91 -4.80 -4.37
CA MET A 382 10.13 -5.69 -5.51
C MET A 382 9.87 -7.15 -5.21
N SER A 383 9.31 -7.43 -4.04
CA SER A 383 9.05 -8.79 -3.55
C SER A 383 7.71 -9.34 -4.07
N VAL A 384 7.32 -10.51 -3.54
CA VAL A 384 6.00 -11.13 -3.74
C VAL A 384 4.85 -10.19 -3.38
N ARG A 385 5.07 -9.20 -2.51
CA ARG A 385 4.11 -8.15 -2.19
C ARG A 385 3.65 -7.39 -3.45
N ARG A 386 4.56 -7.13 -4.40
CA ARG A 386 4.26 -6.44 -5.64
C ARG A 386 3.16 -7.13 -6.46
N THR A 387 3.02 -8.44 -6.32
CA THR A 387 1.98 -9.20 -7.02
C THR A 387 0.55 -8.83 -6.58
N HIS A 388 0.38 -8.22 -5.42
CA HIS A 388 -0.89 -8.03 -4.71
C HIS A 388 -1.58 -9.34 -4.29
N MET A 389 -0.86 -10.48 -4.36
CA MET A 389 -1.33 -11.71 -3.73
C MET A 389 -1.34 -11.60 -2.20
N VAL A 390 -0.40 -10.85 -1.63
CA VAL A 390 -0.26 -10.60 -0.20
C VAL A 390 -0.07 -9.10 0.06
N SER A 391 -0.64 -8.58 1.14
CA SER A 391 -0.48 -7.19 1.57
C SER A 391 0.42 -7.07 2.81
N ASP A 392 0.81 -5.83 3.15
CA ASP A 392 1.69 -5.54 4.29
C ASP A 392 1.00 -5.67 5.65
N GLY A 393 -0.33 -5.68 5.71
CA GLY A 393 -1.10 -5.71 6.95
C GLY A 393 -2.58 -5.57 6.71
N ARG A 394 -3.36 -5.70 7.79
CA ARG A 394 -4.81 -5.58 7.77
C ARG A 394 -5.23 -4.13 7.51
N LEU A 395 -5.84 -3.88 6.36
CA LEU A 395 -6.41 -2.56 6.04
C LEU A 395 -7.67 -2.31 6.89
N PRO A 396 -7.95 -1.05 7.27
CA PRO A 396 -9.23 -0.69 7.87
C PRO A 396 -10.40 -1.11 6.96
N ALA A 397 -11.52 -1.53 7.54
CA ALA A 397 -12.67 -2.05 6.79
C ALA A 397 -13.20 -1.07 5.71
N GLU A 398 -12.98 0.23 5.89
CA GLU A 398 -13.36 1.27 4.93
C GLU A 398 -12.46 1.33 3.68
N GLU A 399 -11.24 0.78 3.75
CA GLU A 399 -10.25 0.76 2.65
C GLU A 399 -10.17 -0.59 1.94
N GLN A 400 -10.95 -1.59 2.35
CA GLN A 400 -10.93 -2.98 1.84
C GLN A 400 -11.69 -3.15 0.51
N ARG A 401 -11.63 -2.22 -0.44
CA ARG A 401 -12.35 -2.38 -1.73
C ARG A 401 -11.68 -3.39 -2.68
N SER A 402 -10.38 -3.55 -2.61
CA SER A 402 -9.66 -4.65 -3.27
C SER A 402 -8.64 -5.22 -2.29
N ALA A 403 -8.90 -6.40 -1.75
CA ALA A 403 -7.99 -7.04 -0.83
C ALA A 403 -7.01 -7.94 -1.59
N ALA A 404 -5.79 -8.09 -1.06
CA ALA A 404 -4.84 -9.05 -1.59
C ALA A 404 -5.48 -10.46 -1.63
N ALA A 405 -5.31 -11.20 -2.74
CA ALA A 405 -6.05 -12.42 -2.99
C ALA A 405 -5.88 -13.47 -1.86
N LEU A 406 -4.65 -13.67 -1.36
CA LEU A 406 -4.39 -14.61 -0.26
C LEU A 406 -5.01 -14.15 1.06
N THR A 407 -5.06 -12.84 1.31
CA THR A 407 -5.71 -12.28 2.50
C THR A 407 -7.21 -12.55 2.50
N MET A 408 -7.88 -12.35 1.34
CA MET A 408 -9.30 -12.68 1.20
C MET A 408 -9.56 -14.17 1.33
N LEU A 409 -8.67 -15.01 0.82
CA LEU A 409 -8.71 -16.44 1.05
C LEU A 409 -8.60 -16.75 2.54
N LEU A 410 -7.65 -16.17 3.24
CA LEU A 410 -7.45 -16.34 4.67
C LEU A 410 -8.71 -15.93 5.45
N ASP A 411 -9.27 -14.76 5.21
CA ASP A 411 -10.47 -14.26 5.89
C ASP A 411 -11.69 -15.16 5.65
N ARG A 412 -11.90 -15.61 4.41
CA ARG A 412 -12.96 -16.56 4.06
C ARG A 412 -12.76 -17.93 4.71
N TRP A 413 -11.51 -18.36 4.89
CA TRP A 413 -11.18 -19.69 5.39
C TRP A 413 -11.19 -19.77 6.91
N LEU A 414 -10.89 -18.70 7.64
CA LEU A 414 -11.13 -18.61 9.08
C LEU A 414 -12.62 -18.83 9.40
N THR A 415 -13.51 -18.47 8.48
CA THR A 415 -14.94 -18.76 8.61
C THR A 415 -15.34 -20.18 8.17
N VAL A 416 -14.47 -20.92 7.47
CA VAL A 416 -14.75 -22.25 6.86
C VAL A 416 -13.99 -23.39 7.55
N GLY A 417 -13.22 -23.12 8.62
CA GLY A 417 -12.67 -24.16 9.53
C GLY A 417 -11.28 -24.69 9.18
N LEU A 418 -10.46 -23.97 8.41
CA LEU A 418 -9.02 -24.25 8.32
C LEU A 418 -8.27 -23.30 9.27
N PRO A 419 -7.46 -23.81 10.22
CA PRO A 419 -6.65 -22.96 11.10
C PRO A 419 -5.69 -22.06 10.31
N GLY A 420 -5.52 -20.81 10.72
CA GLY A 420 -4.66 -19.85 10.01
C GLY A 420 -3.21 -20.33 9.85
N GLU A 421 -2.65 -20.99 10.87
CA GLU A 421 -1.31 -21.59 10.81
C GLU A 421 -1.20 -22.69 9.74
N GLU A 422 -2.21 -23.54 9.62
CA GLU A 422 -2.26 -24.59 8.60
C GLU A 422 -2.39 -23.99 7.20
N PHE A 423 -3.19 -22.94 7.05
CA PHE A 423 -3.30 -22.19 5.79
C PHE A 423 -1.93 -21.66 5.36
N ILE A 424 -1.21 -20.97 6.26
CA ILE A 424 0.11 -20.40 5.95
C ILE A 424 1.10 -21.50 5.58
N ALA A 425 1.14 -22.60 6.36
CA ALA A 425 2.04 -23.71 6.09
C ALA A 425 1.81 -24.32 4.70
N LEU A 426 0.56 -24.49 4.29
CA LEU A 426 0.21 -25.04 2.98
C LEU A 426 0.54 -24.08 1.83
N VAL A 427 0.29 -22.79 2.00
CA VAL A 427 0.68 -21.76 1.01
C VAL A 427 2.20 -21.73 0.86
N ASP A 428 2.92 -21.76 1.95
CA ASP A 428 4.38 -21.76 1.99
C ASP A 428 4.98 -23.01 1.34
N GLU A 429 4.41 -24.20 1.63
CA GLU A 429 4.75 -25.47 0.97
C GLU A 429 4.61 -25.37 -0.56
N GLY A 430 3.49 -24.81 -1.02
CA GLY A 430 3.24 -24.65 -2.44
C GLY A 430 4.17 -23.64 -3.11
N PHE A 431 4.47 -22.53 -2.42
CA PHE A 431 5.41 -21.52 -2.87
C PHE A 431 6.83 -22.09 -2.99
N ASP A 432 7.33 -22.76 -1.96
CA ASP A 432 8.66 -23.34 -1.92
C ASP A 432 8.82 -24.47 -2.97
N ALA A 433 7.78 -25.30 -3.17
CA ALA A 433 7.76 -26.31 -4.22
C ALA A 433 7.88 -25.68 -5.61
N ALA A 434 7.10 -24.62 -5.88
CA ALA A 434 7.14 -23.89 -7.13
C ALA A 434 8.49 -23.20 -7.34
N MET A 435 9.04 -22.51 -6.34
CA MET A 435 10.35 -21.86 -6.42
C MET A 435 11.47 -22.87 -6.70
N THR A 436 11.42 -24.05 -6.08
CA THR A 436 12.36 -25.14 -6.33
C THR A 436 12.27 -25.64 -7.77
N GLY A 437 11.06 -25.84 -8.29
CA GLY A 437 10.81 -26.23 -9.67
C GLY A 437 11.27 -25.19 -10.68
N LEU A 438 10.95 -23.92 -10.46
CA LEU A 438 11.34 -22.79 -11.32
C LEU A 438 12.88 -22.62 -11.36
N ARG A 439 13.54 -22.74 -10.23
CA ARG A 439 15.02 -22.71 -10.17
C ARG A 439 15.64 -23.92 -10.88
N ALA A 440 15.00 -25.08 -10.82
CA ALA A 440 15.47 -26.25 -11.58
C ALA A 440 15.34 -26.04 -13.10
N ILE A 441 14.28 -25.38 -13.57
CA ILE A 441 14.12 -24.94 -14.96
C ILE A 441 15.17 -23.86 -15.28
N GLY A 442 15.43 -22.91 -14.39
CA GLY A 442 16.39 -21.82 -14.56
C GLY A 442 17.84 -22.27 -14.79
N ARG A 443 18.18 -23.54 -14.50
CA ARG A 443 19.50 -24.12 -14.83
C ARG A 443 19.70 -24.39 -16.31
N ASP A 444 18.63 -24.43 -17.10
CA ASP A 444 18.67 -24.58 -18.55
C ASP A 444 18.23 -23.27 -19.23
N PRO A 445 19.18 -22.45 -19.71
CA PRO A 445 18.87 -21.20 -20.39
C PRO A 445 17.97 -21.37 -21.62
N ALA A 446 18.08 -22.49 -22.35
CA ALA A 446 17.27 -22.73 -23.53
C ALA A 446 15.81 -23.01 -23.16
N ALA A 447 15.57 -23.75 -22.08
CA ALA A 447 14.22 -23.94 -21.54
C ALA A 447 13.59 -22.63 -21.08
N VAL A 448 14.34 -21.78 -20.38
CA VAL A 448 13.87 -20.43 -19.95
C VAL A 448 13.53 -19.57 -21.17
N ASP A 449 14.42 -19.52 -22.18
CA ASP A 449 14.19 -18.73 -23.38
C ASP A 449 12.98 -19.26 -24.17
N GLY A 450 12.78 -20.57 -24.23
CA GLY A 450 11.59 -21.19 -24.84
C GLY A 450 10.28 -20.80 -24.15
N LEU A 451 10.25 -20.83 -22.83
CA LEU A 451 9.10 -20.41 -22.03
C LEU A 451 8.79 -18.92 -22.20
N LEU A 452 9.82 -18.06 -22.10
CA LEU A 452 9.65 -16.62 -22.19
C LEU A 452 9.37 -16.13 -23.63
N ALA A 453 9.71 -16.89 -24.65
CA ALA A 453 9.39 -16.56 -26.06
C ALA A 453 7.88 -16.43 -26.31
N ARG A 454 7.04 -17.05 -25.47
CA ARG A 454 5.56 -16.91 -25.54
C ARG A 454 5.11 -15.44 -25.40
N PHE A 455 5.86 -14.65 -24.69
CA PHE A 455 5.52 -13.26 -24.39
C PHE A 455 6.10 -12.24 -25.38
N ALA A 456 7.00 -12.64 -26.26
CA ALA A 456 7.65 -11.74 -27.21
C ALA A 456 6.61 -11.00 -28.08
N GLY A 457 6.77 -9.69 -28.21
CA GLY A 457 5.88 -8.83 -28.98
C GLY A 457 4.52 -8.53 -28.35
N THR A 458 4.24 -9.04 -27.13
CA THR A 458 2.99 -8.71 -26.43
C THR A 458 3.09 -7.36 -25.72
N ARG A 459 1.92 -6.81 -25.36
CA ARG A 459 1.80 -5.58 -24.58
C ARG A 459 0.92 -5.85 -23.36
N GLY A 460 1.34 -5.30 -22.21
CA GLY A 460 0.58 -5.35 -20.95
C GLY A 460 0.07 -3.98 -20.56
N ARG A 461 -0.89 -3.95 -19.63
CA ARG A 461 -1.32 -2.74 -18.94
C ARG A 461 -0.21 -2.27 -18.01
N VAL A 462 -0.01 -0.97 -17.96
CA VAL A 462 0.90 -0.32 -17.04
C VAL A 462 0.09 0.54 -16.07
N VAL A 463 0.09 0.15 -14.81
CA VAL A 463 -0.59 0.87 -13.72
C VAL A 463 0.28 2.05 -13.29
N VAL A 464 -0.05 3.25 -13.76
CA VAL A 464 0.67 4.50 -13.42
C VAL A 464 0.27 5.00 -12.05
N ARG A 465 -1.03 4.96 -11.75
CA ARG A 465 -1.64 5.28 -10.44
C ARG A 465 -2.70 4.24 -10.13
N GLY A 466 -2.99 4.04 -8.84
CA GLY A 466 -4.14 3.24 -8.43
C GLY A 466 -5.44 3.82 -9.01
N THR A 467 -6.31 2.94 -9.50
CA THR A 467 -7.57 3.32 -10.17
C THR A 467 -8.48 4.16 -9.28
N GLU A 468 -8.47 3.93 -7.97
CA GLU A 468 -9.23 4.70 -6.98
C GLU A 468 -8.89 6.20 -6.99
N ARG A 469 -7.66 6.57 -7.33
CA ARG A 469 -7.26 7.98 -7.47
C ARG A 469 -7.91 8.64 -8.67
N TYR A 470 -7.98 7.93 -9.80
CA TYR A 470 -8.67 8.40 -10.98
C TYR A 470 -10.18 8.48 -10.74
N ALA A 471 -10.76 7.45 -10.15
CA ALA A 471 -12.18 7.42 -9.79
C ALA A 471 -12.54 8.59 -8.87
N LYS A 472 -11.68 8.87 -7.86
CA LYS A 472 -11.86 10.02 -6.97
C LYS A 472 -11.76 11.35 -7.73
N ALA A 473 -10.72 11.54 -8.56
CA ALA A 473 -10.55 12.77 -9.34
C ALA A 473 -11.72 13.00 -10.28
N PHE A 474 -12.21 11.95 -10.94
CA PHE A 474 -13.39 12.01 -11.78
C PHE A 474 -14.64 12.35 -10.98
N HIS A 475 -14.88 11.65 -9.86
CA HIS A 475 -16.03 11.94 -8.97
C HIS A 475 -16.00 13.39 -8.47
N ASP A 476 -14.87 13.86 -7.96
CA ASP A 476 -14.73 15.25 -7.48
C ASP A 476 -15.01 16.27 -8.60
N SER A 477 -14.71 15.92 -9.87
CA SER A 477 -14.96 16.74 -11.05
C SER A 477 -16.46 16.82 -11.45
N LEU A 478 -17.31 15.99 -10.85
CA LEU A 478 -18.76 15.97 -11.03
C LEU A 478 -19.51 16.77 -9.95
N LEU A 479 -18.82 17.52 -9.09
CA LEU A 479 -19.41 18.23 -7.96
C LEU A 479 -19.46 19.74 -8.17
N GLY A 480 -20.55 20.38 -7.76
CA GLY A 480 -20.69 21.83 -7.62
C GLY A 480 -20.39 22.64 -8.88
N GLU A 481 -19.50 23.62 -8.74
CA GLU A 481 -19.13 24.54 -9.82
C GLU A 481 -18.40 23.85 -10.99
N CYS A 482 -17.79 22.67 -10.76
CA CYS A 482 -17.17 21.89 -11.83
C CYS A 482 -18.15 21.53 -12.97
N LEU A 483 -19.44 21.42 -12.68
CA LEU A 483 -20.45 21.13 -13.69
C LEU A 483 -20.88 22.36 -14.49
N ARG A 484 -20.59 23.58 -13.98
CA ARG A 484 -20.99 24.86 -14.59
C ARG A 484 -19.90 25.51 -15.42
N ASP A 485 -18.64 25.21 -15.12
CA ASP A 485 -17.49 25.82 -15.79
C ASP A 485 -16.43 24.75 -16.07
N GLY A 486 -16.04 24.58 -17.34
CA GLY A 486 -15.06 23.63 -17.79
C GLY A 486 -13.66 23.88 -17.21
N PHE A 487 -13.29 25.13 -16.95
CA PHE A 487 -12.05 25.47 -16.30
C PHE A 487 -12.02 24.97 -14.84
N GLU A 488 -13.07 25.19 -14.03
CA GLU A 488 -13.13 24.68 -12.65
C GLU A 488 -13.12 23.15 -12.62
N ARG A 489 -13.78 22.48 -13.59
CA ARG A 489 -13.70 21.04 -13.75
C ARG A 489 -12.28 20.57 -14.04
N SER A 490 -11.62 21.20 -15.00
CA SER A 490 -10.21 20.91 -15.32
C SER A 490 -9.31 21.14 -14.12
N LEU A 491 -9.48 22.20 -13.32
CA LEU A 491 -8.66 22.44 -12.14
C LEU A 491 -8.75 21.30 -11.12
N THR A 492 -9.93 20.70 -10.98
CA THR A 492 -10.11 19.55 -10.07
C THR A 492 -9.31 18.34 -10.57
N ILE A 493 -9.31 18.08 -11.86
CA ILE A 493 -8.53 17.02 -12.50
C ILE A 493 -7.03 17.35 -12.48
N GLU A 494 -6.66 18.61 -12.68
CA GLU A 494 -5.28 19.12 -12.67
C GLU A 494 -4.55 18.91 -11.32
N ARG A 495 -5.27 18.60 -10.24
CA ARG A 495 -4.63 18.17 -8.97
C ARG A 495 -3.71 16.96 -9.17
N LEU A 496 -3.98 16.12 -10.15
CA LEU A 496 -3.10 15.01 -10.53
C LEU A 496 -1.69 15.47 -10.94
N ALA A 497 -1.53 16.70 -11.46
CA ALA A 497 -0.22 17.26 -11.84
C ALA A 497 0.70 17.47 -10.63
N THR A 498 0.14 17.64 -9.44
CA THR A 498 0.87 17.83 -8.18
C THR A 498 0.71 16.67 -7.22
N ASP A 499 -0.18 15.73 -7.53
CA ASP A 499 -0.31 14.49 -6.80
C ASP A 499 0.85 13.56 -7.18
N ILE A 500 1.59 13.13 -6.18
CA ILE A 500 2.72 12.22 -6.37
C ILE A 500 2.14 10.86 -6.74
N ALA A 501 2.36 10.43 -7.98
CA ALA A 501 1.85 9.16 -8.51
C ALA A 501 2.26 7.97 -7.65
N VAL A 502 3.54 7.98 -7.25
CA VAL A 502 4.11 7.07 -6.27
C VAL A 502 4.86 7.91 -5.26
N PRO A 503 4.64 7.74 -3.95
CA PRO A 503 5.46 8.41 -2.96
C PRO A 503 6.94 8.22 -3.29
N TYR A 504 7.67 9.34 -3.44
CA TYR A 504 9.09 9.35 -3.79
C TYR A 504 9.45 8.83 -5.20
N GLY A 505 8.46 8.61 -6.07
CA GLY A 505 8.69 8.27 -7.47
C GLY A 505 9.24 9.45 -8.29
N PRO A 506 9.76 9.19 -9.52
CA PRO A 506 10.09 10.26 -10.45
C PRO A 506 8.82 11.04 -10.82
N ASP A 507 9.00 12.29 -11.20
CA ASP A 507 7.91 13.06 -11.78
C ASP A 507 7.36 12.33 -13.02
N LEU A 508 6.04 12.28 -13.13
CA LEU A 508 5.39 11.69 -14.28
C LEU A 508 5.77 12.48 -15.56
N PRO A 509 6.20 11.83 -16.65
CA PRO A 509 6.41 12.50 -17.91
C PRO A 509 5.17 13.28 -18.35
N ALA A 510 5.37 14.50 -18.87
CA ALA A 510 4.26 15.37 -19.26
C ALA A 510 3.28 14.69 -20.22
N ALA A 511 3.76 13.89 -21.18
CA ALA A 511 2.91 13.18 -22.13
C ALA A 511 1.96 12.17 -21.47
N LEU A 512 2.40 11.48 -20.40
CA LEU A 512 1.54 10.57 -19.66
C LEU A 512 0.53 11.35 -18.80
N LEU A 513 0.95 12.44 -18.15
CA LEU A 513 0.04 13.32 -17.40
C LEU A 513 -1.04 13.94 -18.29
N GLU A 514 -0.69 14.44 -19.47
CA GLU A 514 -1.67 14.98 -20.42
C GLU A 514 -2.67 13.89 -20.87
N THR A 515 -2.20 12.65 -21.04
CA THR A 515 -3.08 11.51 -21.35
C THR A 515 -4.03 11.21 -20.21
N GLU A 516 -3.56 11.27 -18.94
CA GLU A 516 -4.42 11.11 -17.74
C GLU A 516 -5.53 12.18 -17.72
N ILE A 517 -5.15 13.43 -17.87
CA ILE A 517 -6.08 14.56 -17.83
C ILE A 517 -7.12 14.44 -18.96
N ALA A 518 -6.67 14.16 -20.19
CA ALA A 518 -7.55 14.05 -21.34
C ALA A 518 -8.57 12.89 -21.21
N ALA A 519 -8.16 11.76 -20.65
CA ALA A 519 -9.07 10.65 -20.40
C ALA A 519 -10.18 11.03 -19.38
N LEU A 520 -9.79 11.60 -18.23
CA LEU A 520 -10.75 12.03 -17.19
C LEU A 520 -11.68 13.15 -17.66
N GLU A 521 -11.20 14.07 -18.51
CA GLU A 521 -12.03 15.11 -19.12
C GLU A 521 -13.16 14.51 -19.99
N ARG A 522 -12.95 13.36 -20.60
CA ARG A 522 -13.95 12.63 -21.40
C ARG A 522 -14.86 11.72 -20.59
N GLY A 523 -14.52 11.42 -19.35
CA GLY A 523 -15.23 10.47 -18.49
C GLY A 523 -14.63 9.05 -18.51
N ASP A 524 -13.45 8.88 -19.09
CA ASP A 524 -12.69 7.62 -19.08
C ASP A 524 -11.71 7.55 -17.92
N ILE A 525 -11.42 6.34 -17.46
CA ILE A 525 -10.29 6.07 -16.59
C ILE A 525 -9.02 5.89 -17.46
N PRO A 526 -7.90 6.58 -17.15
CA PRO A 526 -6.67 6.46 -17.91
C PRO A 526 -6.17 5.01 -18.02
N TYR A 527 -5.71 4.62 -19.19
CA TYR A 527 -5.20 3.29 -19.46
C TYR A 527 -3.91 3.36 -20.28
N PHE A 528 -2.82 2.85 -19.74
CA PHE A 528 -1.53 2.82 -20.40
C PHE A 528 -1.12 1.40 -20.72
N THR A 529 -0.41 1.22 -21.84
CA THR A 529 0.20 -0.06 -22.20
C THR A 529 1.69 0.09 -22.38
N GLY A 530 2.43 -0.96 -22.03
CA GLY A 530 3.86 -1.08 -22.28
C GLY A 530 4.18 -2.36 -23.05
N ALA A 531 5.23 -2.34 -23.86
CA ALA A 531 5.76 -3.53 -24.50
C ALA A 531 6.57 -4.33 -23.49
N VAL A 532 6.46 -5.66 -23.48
CA VAL A 532 7.21 -6.50 -22.52
C VAL A 532 8.68 -6.68 -22.91
N ASP A 533 9.01 -6.46 -24.18
CA ASP A 533 10.33 -6.64 -24.79
C ASP A 533 11.02 -5.33 -25.19
N ARG A 534 10.39 -4.18 -24.94
CA ARG A 534 10.92 -2.84 -25.26
C ARG A 534 10.62 -1.86 -24.14
N ASP A 535 11.50 -0.87 -23.98
CA ASP A 535 11.32 0.22 -23.04
C ASP A 535 10.38 1.30 -23.66
N GLU A 536 9.07 1.05 -23.52
CA GLU A 536 8.03 1.96 -24.00
C GLU A 536 6.78 1.83 -23.13
N ILE A 537 6.29 2.95 -22.61
CA ILE A 537 5.08 3.04 -21.79
C ILE A 537 4.23 4.19 -22.32
N GLY A 538 3.02 3.91 -22.79
CA GLY A 538 2.12 4.94 -23.32
C GLY A 538 2.72 5.78 -24.46
N GLY A 539 3.62 5.20 -25.26
CA GLY A 539 4.35 5.91 -26.31
C GLY A 539 5.61 6.65 -25.82
N VAL A 540 5.94 6.62 -24.53
CA VAL A 540 7.12 7.27 -23.95
C VAL A 540 8.20 6.21 -23.71
N ALA A 541 9.42 6.44 -24.23
CA ALA A 541 10.57 5.56 -24.05
C ALA A 541 11.48 6.05 -22.91
N GLY A 542 12.40 5.19 -22.48
CA GLY A 542 13.44 5.54 -21.48
C GLY A 542 12.94 5.57 -20.04
N LEU A 543 11.85 4.87 -19.75
CA LEU A 543 11.25 4.86 -18.42
C LEU A 543 11.56 3.60 -17.61
N ALA A 544 11.83 2.46 -18.25
CA ALA A 544 12.05 1.19 -17.58
C ALA A 544 13.52 1.03 -17.15
N GLU A 545 13.74 0.70 -15.89
CA GLU A 545 15.07 0.36 -15.34
C GLU A 545 15.63 -0.91 -15.98
N THR A 546 14.76 -1.86 -16.27
CA THR A 546 15.07 -3.14 -16.90
C THR A 546 13.86 -3.58 -17.72
N LEU A 547 14.09 -4.14 -18.91
CA LEU A 547 13.02 -4.71 -19.71
C LEU A 547 12.31 -5.85 -18.95
N PRO A 548 10.97 -5.92 -18.98
CA PRO A 548 10.20 -6.92 -18.24
C PRO A 548 10.64 -8.37 -18.51
N LEU A 549 10.87 -8.76 -19.75
CA LEU A 549 11.34 -10.11 -20.09
C LEU A 549 12.77 -10.39 -19.57
N VAL A 550 13.66 -9.39 -19.56
CA VAL A 550 14.99 -9.52 -18.98
C VAL A 550 14.91 -9.72 -17.47
N GLN A 551 14.00 -9.02 -16.81
CA GLN A 551 13.77 -9.19 -15.39
C GLN A 551 13.19 -10.58 -15.06
N ALA A 552 12.20 -11.05 -15.80
CA ALA A 552 11.67 -12.41 -15.63
C ALA A 552 12.78 -13.49 -15.82
N LYS A 553 13.63 -13.32 -16.81
CA LYS A 553 14.79 -14.20 -17.01
C LYS A 553 15.74 -14.18 -15.80
N ARG A 554 16.02 -13.02 -15.21
CA ARG A 554 16.82 -12.89 -13.96
C ARG A 554 16.15 -13.58 -12.78
N ASN A 555 14.82 -13.50 -12.67
CA ASN A 555 14.08 -14.15 -11.59
C ASN A 555 14.15 -15.67 -11.67
N PHE A 556 14.20 -16.29 -12.87
CA PHE A 556 14.45 -17.73 -13.02
C PHE A 556 15.80 -18.18 -12.46
N THR A 557 16.80 -17.31 -12.50
CA THR A 557 18.17 -17.57 -12.01
C THR A 557 18.44 -16.95 -10.64
N ALA A 558 17.39 -16.59 -9.92
CA ALA A 558 17.49 -15.96 -8.61
C ALA A 558 18.28 -16.84 -7.62
N PRO A 559 19.22 -16.26 -6.83
CA PRO A 559 19.95 -17.00 -5.82
C PRO A 559 19.03 -17.51 -4.71
N ALA A 560 19.47 -18.57 -3.99
CA ALA A 560 18.67 -19.18 -2.93
C ALA A 560 18.24 -18.16 -1.87
N GLN A 561 19.17 -17.28 -1.47
CA GLN A 561 18.90 -16.23 -0.47
C GLN A 561 17.75 -15.29 -0.86
N LEU A 562 17.66 -14.95 -2.16
CA LEU A 562 16.55 -14.11 -2.65
C LEU A 562 15.23 -14.89 -2.61
N CYS A 563 15.25 -16.17 -2.93
CA CYS A 563 14.04 -17.03 -2.83
C CYS A 563 13.56 -17.16 -1.37
N GLU A 564 14.48 -17.37 -0.44
CA GLU A 564 14.19 -17.41 1.00
C GLU A 564 13.65 -16.06 1.51
N ALA A 565 14.19 -14.94 1.00
CA ALA A 565 13.67 -13.62 1.31
C ALA A 565 12.22 -13.46 0.83
N GLN A 566 11.88 -13.96 -0.38
CA GLN A 566 10.50 -13.92 -0.89
C GLN A 566 9.56 -14.76 -0.04
N ALA A 567 9.95 -15.98 0.34
CA ALA A 567 9.17 -16.84 1.21
C ALA A 567 8.94 -16.19 2.60
N ARG A 568 9.98 -15.55 3.16
CA ARG A 568 9.85 -14.81 4.43
C ARG A 568 8.89 -13.63 4.32
N ILE A 569 8.92 -12.87 3.21
CA ILE A 569 8.02 -11.74 2.99
C ILE A 569 6.58 -12.23 2.80
N LEU A 570 6.38 -13.35 2.09
CA LEU A 570 5.08 -13.98 1.93
C LEU A 570 4.49 -14.39 3.28
N GLU A 571 5.23 -15.19 4.06
CA GLU A 571 4.81 -15.63 5.39
C GLU A 571 4.54 -14.42 6.32
N GLY A 572 5.43 -13.44 6.34
CA GLY A 572 5.28 -12.24 7.16
C GLY A 572 4.04 -11.42 6.82
N GLY A 573 3.74 -11.24 5.53
CA GLY A 573 2.53 -10.59 5.07
C GLY A 573 1.26 -11.35 5.46
N LEU A 574 1.25 -12.67 5.34
CA LEU A 574 0.12 -13.51 5.76
C LEU A 574 -0.09 -13.44 7.29
N ARG A 575 0.99 -13.54 8.08
CA ARG A 575 0.92 -13.42 9.54
C ARG A 575 0.47 -12.05 10.02
N ALA A 576 0.70 -11.00 9.24
CA ALA A 576 0.18 -9.67 9.57
C ALA A 576 -1.37 -9.62 9.61
N HIS A 577 -2.05 -10.57 9.02
CA HIS A 577 -3.52 -10.68 9.01
C HIS A 577 -4.09 -11.66 10.05
N ILE A 578 -3.27 -12.54 10.62
CA ILE A 578 -3.72 -13.48 11.63
C ILE A 578 -3.71 -12.79 12.99
N ALA A 579 -4.76 -12.99 13.78
CA ALA A 579 -4.74 -12.60 15.19
C ALA A 579 -3.59 -13.32 15.92
N PRO A 580 -3.01 -12.74 16.98
CA PRO A 580 -1.98 -13.40 17.76
C PRO A 580 -2.43 -14.82 18.12
N VAL A 581 -1.61 -15.80 17.77
CA VAL A 581 -1.88 -17.19 18.09
C VAL A 581 -1.44 -17.41 19.53
N ASP A 582 -2.31 -17.95 20.37
CA ASP A 582 -1.94 -18.40 21.71
C ASP A 582 -0.86 -19.46 21.58
N CYS A 583 0.36 -19.13 21.95
CA CYS A 583 1.45 -20.08 21.95
C CYS A 583 1.24 -21.09 23.09
N PRO A 584 1.40 -22.39 22.86
CA PRO A 584 1.34 -23.35 23.95
C PRO A 584 2.42 -22.99 24.99
N PRO A 585 2.10 -23.06 26.31
CA PRO A 585 3.05 -22.77 27.36
C PRO A 585 4.24 -23.73 27.27
N ALA A 586 5.41 -23.24 27.69
CA ALA A 586 6.59 -24.09 27.81
C ALA A 586 6.34 -25.28 28.74
N PRO A 587 6.94 -26.47 28.48
CA PRO A 587 6.85 -27.62 29.38
C PRO A 587 7.29 -27.26 30.79
N ALA A 588 6.61 -27.83 31.82
CA ALA A 588 6.87 -27.50 33.22
C ALA A 588 8.25 -27.98 33.68
N GLU A 589 8.78 -29.05 33.08
CA GLU A 589 10.10 -29.60 33.40
C GLU A 589 10.90 -29.72 32.09
N LEU A 590 12.01 -29.03 32.03
CA LEU A 590 12.96 -29.04 30.91
C LEU A 590 14.28 -29.64 31.41
N ALA A 591 14.73 -30.72 30.77
CA ALA A 591 16.03 -31.33 31.07
C ALA A 591 17.13 -30.53 30.33
N ILE A 592 17.98 -29.81 31.05
CA ILE A 592 19.15 -29.13 30.54
C ILE A 592 20.35 -30.02 30.81
N SER A 593 20.95 -30.60 29.77
CA SER A 593 22.07 -31.54 29.83
C SER A 593 23.44 -30.88 29.69
N GLU A 594 23.49 -29.67 29.15
CA GLU A 594 24.70 -28.89 28.94
C GLU A 594 24.88 -27.81 30.02
N PRO A 595 26.10 -27.23 30.17
CA PRO A 595 26.29 -26.08 31.05
C PRO A 595 25.37 -24.94 30.66
N ILE A 596 24.65 -24.36 31.61
CA ILE A 596 23.60 -23.39 31.43
C ILE A 596 24.07 -22.13 30.65
N ASP A 597 25.27 -21.68 30.95
CA ASP A 597 25.93 -20.55 30.31
C ASP A 597 26.23 -20.83 28.82
N GLU A 598 26.67 -22.05 28.50
CA GLU A 598 26.92 -22.49 27.12
C GLU A 598 25.63 -22.57 26.30
N VAL A 599 24.55 -23.08 26.86
CA VAL A 599 23.21 -23.10 26.24
C VAL A 599 22.78 -21.67 25.85
N VAL A 600 22.89 -20.74 26.79
CA VAL A 600 22.52 -19.33 26.53
C VAL A 600 23.47 -18.68 25.53
N ALA A 601 24.78 -18.91 25.59
CA ALA A 601 25.74 -18.36 24.66
C ALA A 601 25.55 -18.91 23.23
N ALA A 602 25.23 -20.20 23.09
CA ALA A 602 24.91 -20.81 21.79
C ALA A 602 23.65 -20.17 21.16
N ALA A 603 22.63 -19.92 21.97
CA ALA A 603 21.41 -19.25 21.53
C ALA A 603 21.68 -17.81 21.05
N VAL A 604 22.52 -17.05 21.76
CA VAL A 604 22.93 -15.69 21.33
C VAL A 604 23.63 -15.76 19.98
N ARG A 605 24.59 -16.70 19.79
CA ARG A 605 25.29 -16.86 18.50
C ARG A 605 24.32 -17.19 17.35
N ARG A 606 23.35 -18.07 17.60
CA ARG A 606 22.31 -18.40 16.61
C ARG A 606 21.48 -17.18 16.23
N ILE A 607 20.95 -16.45 17.21
CA ILE A 607 20.16 -15.23 16.97
C ILE A 607 20.97 -14.19 16.19
N VAL A 608 22.25 -13.99 16.53
CA VAL A 608 23.13 -13.10 15.76
C VAL A 608 23.23 -13.55 14.29
N GLY A 609 23.41 -14.85 14.04
CA GLY A 609 23.45 -15.42 12.69
C GLY A 609 22.16 -15.18 11.90
N GLU A 610 21.01 -15.44 12.52
CA GLU A 610 19.70 -15.21 11.93
C GLU A 610 19.47 -13.74 11.59
N LEU A 611 19.73 -12.81 12.51
CA LEU A 611 19.54 -11.38 12.28
C LEU A 611 20.51 -10.82 11.23
N ARG A 612 21.75 -11.31 11.17
CA ARG A 612 22.71 -10.95 10.12
C ARG A 612 22.26 -11.40 8.73
N SER A 613 21.61 -12.55 8.63
CA SER A 613 21.14 -13.10 7.35
C SER A 613 20.04 -12.26 6.69
N VAL A 614 19.33 -11.42 7.47
CA VAL A 614 18.22 -10.59 7.02
C VAL A 614 18.55 -9.09 6.99
N LEU A 615 19.79 -8.73 7.33
CA LEU A 615 20.26 -7.35 7.41
C LEU A 615 20.77 -6.87 6.06
N HIS A 616 20.22 -5.79 5.53
CA HIS A 616 20.72 -5.08 4.35
C HIS A 616 21.78 -4.07 4.77
N MET A 617 23.04 -4.40 4.58
CA MET A 617 24.16 -3.53 4.94
C MET A 617 24.77 -2.89 3.69
N ALA A 618 24.75 -1.57 3.62
CA ALA A 618 25.34 -0.79 2.54
C ALA A 618 26.86 -0.58 2.73
N GLU A 619 27.53 -0.13 1.66
CA GLU A 619 28.96 0.16 1.70
C GLU A 619 29.33 1.30 2.64
N ASP A 620 28.46 2.29 2.79
CA ASP A 620 28.63 3.42 3.71
C ASP A 620 28.44 3.05 5.20
N GLY A 621 28.07 1.80 5.47
CA GLY A 621 27.80 1.28 6.81
C GLY A 621 26.36 1.46 7.26
N SER A 622 25.52 2.19 6.51
CA SER A 622 24.08 2.23 6.81
C SER A 622 23.43 0.86 6.60
N PHE A 623 22.35 0.60 7.33
CA PHE A 623 21.69 -0.71 7.28
C PHE A 623 20.18 -0.60 7.45
N GLY A 624 19.48 -1.60 6.91
CA GLY A 624 18.05 -1.76 6.99
C GLY A 624 17.65 -3.22 7.12
N ALA A 625 16.43 -3.47 7.51
CA ALA A 625 15.80 -4.79 7.51
C ALA A 625 14.30 -4.62 7.29
N HIS A 626 13.63 -5.69 6.91
CA HIS A 626 12.18 -5.75 6.94
C HIS A 626 11.72 -6.88 7.85
N GLY A 627 10.62 -6.65 8.53
CA GLY A 627 10.07 -7.57 9.51
C GLY A 627 8.66 -7.19 9.93
N LEU A 628 8.09 -8.02 10.77
CA LEU A 628 6.78 -7.81 11.35
C LEU A 628 6.87 -6.83 12.52
N THR A 629 6.01 -5.84 12.53
CA THR A 629 5.89 -4.85 13.60
C THR A 629 4.47 -4.75 14.10
N ALA A 630 4.31 -4.46 15.40
CA ALA A 630 3.02 -4.15 16.01
C ALA A 630 3.00 -2.66 16.39
N PRO A 631 2.08 -1.84 15.88
CA PRO A 631 1.88 -0.48 16.35
C PRO A 631 1.46 -0.47 17.84
N HIS A 632 1.87 0.57 18.59
CA HIS A 632 1.74 0.64 20.05
C HIS A 632 0.32 0.47 20.64
N ALA A 633 -0.74 0.51 19.86
CA ALA A 633 -2.10 0.49 20.38
C ALA A 633 -3.10 -0.27 19.50
N SER A 634 -2.66 -1.00 18.49
CA SER A 634 -3.55 -1.73 17.60
C SER A 634 -3.26 -3.22 17.62
N ASP A 635 -4.31 -4.01 17.49
CA ASP A 635 -4.21 -5.45 17.19
C ASP A 635 -3.86 -5.69 15.71
N GLN A 636 -3.38 -4.65 15.03
CA GLN A 636 -2.98 -4.70 13.63
C GLN A 636 -1.47 -4.86 13.54
N PHE A 637 -1.04 -5.89 12.84
CA PHE A 637 0.35 -6.14 12.53
C PHE A 637 0.66 -5.63 11.13
N HIS A 638 1.92 -5.24 10.92
CA HIS A 638 2.40 -4.76 9.64
C HIS A 638 3.74 -5.40 9.32
N TYR A 639 3.88 -6.01 8.15
CA TYR A 639 5.15 -6.52 7.66
C TYR A 639 5.74 -5.55 6.63
N GLY A 640 6.93 -5.05 6.89
CA GLY A 640 7.55 -4.06 6.01
C GLY A 640 8.96 -3.67 6.44
N ALA A 641 9.50 -2.65 5.80
CA ALA A 641 10.77 -2.08 6.21
C ALA A 641 10.69 -1.55 7.64
N LEU A 642 11.60 -1.98 8.50
CA LEU A 642 11.63 -1.55 9.89
C LEU A 642 11.91 -0.05 9.99
N PRO A 643 11.23 0.67 10.88
CA PRO A 643 11.55 2.06 11.18
C PRO A 643 12.95 2.17 11.81
N ARG A 644 13.46 3.40 11.95
CA ARG A 644 14.79 3.61 12.56
C ARG A 644 14.77 3.76 14.07
N THR A 645 13.65 3.53 14.74
CA THR A 645 13.51 3.67 16.19
C THR A 645 14.38 2.68 16.96
N CYS A 646 14.62 2.97 18.24
CA CYS A 646 15.43 2.09 19.10
C CYS A 646 14.67 0.81 19.45
N PHE A 647 13.45 0.91 19.98
CA PHE A 647 12.76 -0.27 20.48
C PHE A 647 12.13 -1.12 19.38
N ARG A 648 11.50 -0.51 18.38
CA ARG A 648 10.73 -1.21 17.33
C ARG A 648 11.35 -1.05 15.93
N GLY A 649 12.66 -0.85 15.85
CA GLY A 649 13.32 -0.58 14.60
C GLY A 649 14.78 -0.98 14.52
N THR A 650 15.42 -0.51 13.45
CA THR A 650 16.77 -0.93 13.06
C THR A 650 17.86 -0.47 14.03
N VAL A 651 17.68 0.68 14.72
CA VAL A 651 18.68 1.14 15.71
C VAL A 651 18.79 0.16 16.86
N GLY A 652 17.68 -0.38 17.38
CA GLY A 652 17.70 -1.41 18.42
C GLY A 652 18.28 -2.74 17.94
N LEU A 653 17.98 -3.14 16.70
CA LEU A 653 18.61 -4.29 16.07
C LEU A 653 20.14 -4.11 16.00
N GLY A 654 20.61 -2.95 15.55
CA GLY A 654 22.03 -2.60 15.49
C GLY A 654 22.66 -2.58 16.89
N LEU A 655 21.96 -2.06 17.89
CA LEU A 655 22.42 -2.03 19.29
C LEU A 655 22.68 -3.43 19.83
N PHE A 656 21.75 -4.38 19.62
CA PHE A 656 21.98 -5.77 20.02
C PHE A 656 23.18 -6.38 19.29
N LEU A 657 23.25 -6.23 17.98
CA LEU A 657 24.38 -6.79 17.19
C LEU A 657 25.73 -6.20 17.62
N ILE A 658 25.80 -4.89 17.92
CA ILE A 658 27.00 -4.27 18.50
C ILE A 658 27.32 -4.91 19.85
N ALA A 659 26.35 -5.04 20.73
CA ALA A 659 26.55 -5.64 22.05
C ALA A 659 27.11 -7.08 21.95
N ALA A 660 26.60 -7.86 21.00
CA ALA A 660 26.97 -9.26 20.81
C ALA A 660 28.33 -9.45 20.11
N THR A 661 28.73 -8.53 19.20
CA THR A 661 29.91 -8.73 18.35
C THR A 661 31.11 -7.84 18.66
N ARG A 662 30.95 -6.89 19.61
CA ARG A 662 31.99 -5.87 19.93
C ARG A 662 33.36 -6.42 20.34
N THR A 663 33.41 -7.62 20.91
CA THR A 663 34.66 -8.29 21.32
C THR A 663 35.28 -9.11 20.21
N ASP A 664 34.48 -9.84 19.48
CA ASP A 664 34.91 -10.86 18.55
C ASP A 664 34.98 -10.37 17.09
N GLU A 665 34.10 -9.42 16.73
CA GLU A 665 34.01 -8.85 15.39
C GLU A 665 33.95 -7.31 15.44
N ALA A 666 34.94 -6.67 16.06
CA ALA A 666 34.96 -5.22 16.29
C ALA A 666 34.75 -4.38 15.01
N ALA A 667 35.24 -4.85 13.85
CA ALA A 667 35.04 -4.17 12.56
C ALA A 667 33.56 -4.15 12.14
N PHE A 668 32.83 -5.22 12.37
CA PHE A 668 31.40 -5.29 12.10
C PHE A 668 30.62 -4.40 13.05
N ALA A 669 30.94 -4.44 14.34
CA ALA A 669 30.33 -3.55 15.34
C ALA A 669 30.57 -2.06 15.01
N ALA A 670 31.76 -1.69 14.56
CA ALA A 670 32.08 -0.33 14.13
C ALA A 670 31.29 0.12 12.89
N ARG A 671 31.09 -0.78 11.93
CA ARG A 671 30.24 -0.48 10.77
C ARG A 671 28.78 -0.23 11.19
N LEU A 672 28.23 -1.02 12.10
CA LEU A 672 26.89 -0.78 12.65
C LEU A 672 26.80 0.54 13.41
N ALA A 673 27.81 0.90 14.18
CA ALA A 673 27.90 2.18 14.87
C ALA A 673 27.88 3.35 13.88
N THR A 674 28.65 3.26 12.79
CA THR A 674 28.62 4.23 11.68
C THR A 674 27.20 4.36 11.10
N GLY A 675 26.52 3.23 10.83
CA GLY A 675 25.16 3.21 10.30
C GLY A 675 24.13 3.88 11.23
N ILE A 676 24.24 3.66 12.55
CA ILE A 676 23.40 4.33 13.54
C ILE A 676 23.62 5.84 13.49
N GLY A 677 24.87 6.31 13.36
CA GLY A 677 25.18 7.73 13.22
C GLY A 677 24.58 8.35 11.94
N ILE A 678 24.61 7.63 10.82
CA ILE A 678 23.95 8.03 9.56
C ILE A 678 22.43 8.14 9.78
N ALA A 679 21.82 7.13 10.39
CA ALA A 679 20.39 7.10 10.65
C ALA A 679 19.94 8.28 11.55
N LEU A 680 20.71 8.62 12.58
CA LEU A 680 20.46 9.77 13.47
C LEU A 680 20.45 11.09 12.70
N ARG A 681 21.47 11.35 11.87
CA ARG A 681 21.54 12.58 11.07
C ARG A 681 20.38 12.71 10.11
N THR A 682 20.05 11.61 9.41
CA THR A 682 18.95 11.57 8.46
C THR A 682 17.61 11.81 9.15
N GLN A 683 17.40 11.20 10.32
CA GLN A 683 16.17 11.37 11.09
C GLN A 683 15.99 12.80 11.61
N LEU A 684 17.07 13.41 12.11
CA LEU A 684 17.00 14.80 12.60
C LEU A 684 16.69 15.79 11.48
N HIS A 685 17.23 15.55 10.27
CA HIS A 685 16.88 16.34 9.09
C HIS A 685 15.40 16.19 8.74
N SER A 686 14.91 14.95 8.66
CA SER A 686 13.49 14.67 8.39
C SER A 686 12.54 15.27 9.44
N LEU A 687 12.92 15.25 10.72
CA LEU A 687 12.14 15.89 11.80
C LEU A 687 12.01 17.40 11.58
N ARG A 688 13.10 18.07 11.21
CA ARG A 688 13.07 19.52 10.92
C ARG A 688 12.14 19.84 9.76
N ASP A 689 12.19 19.06 8.69
CA ASP A 689 11.33 19.23 7.52
C ASP A 689 9.85 19.03 7.87
N VAL A 690 9.52 18.00 8.65
CA VAL A 690 8.14 17.71 9.08
C VAL A 690 7.61 18.81 10.00
N LEU A 691 8.41 19.29 10.98
CA LEU A 691 8.00 20.36 11.87
C LEU A 691 7.77 21.69 11.14
N ALA A 692 8.41 21.90 9.99
CA ALA A 692 8.22 23.09 9.16
C ALA A 692 6.88 23.07 8.37
N VAL A 693 6.14 21.95 8.35
CA VAL A 693 4.91 21.80 7.58
C VAL A 693 3.69 21.68 8.53
N PRO A 694 2.89 22.75 8.70
CA PRO A 694 1.73 22.71 9.60
C PRO A 694 0.69 21.62 9.28
N ALA A 695 0.54 21.25 8.00
CA ALA A 695 -0.37 20.18 7.58
C ALA A 695 -0.01 18.79 8.14
N LEU A 696 1.18 18.61 8.71
CA LEU A 696 1.67 17.37 9.30
C LEU A 696 1.68 17.40 10.85
N GLU A 697 0.95 18.31 11.45
CA GLU A 697 0.93 18.51 12.92
C GLU A 697 0.61 17.24 13.71
N GLN A 698 -0.26 16.37 13.17
CA GLN A 698 -0.59 15.08 13.79
C GLN A 698 0.62 14.15 13.90
N SER A 699 1.56 14.20 12.96
CA SER A 699 2.77 13.36 12.93
C SER A 699 3.93 13.95 13.75
N HIS A 700 3.86 15.21 14.14
CA HIS A 700 4.96 15.90 14.84
C HIS A 700 5.35 15.18 16.14
N GLY A 701 4.36 14.78 16.92
CA GLY A 701 4.57 14.16 18.23
C GLY A 701 5.25 12.79 18.14
N GLU A 702 4.81 11.94 17.23
CA GLU A 702 5.38 10.59 17.05
C GLU A 702 6.81 10.67 16.53
N MET A 703 7.07 11.48 15.52
CA MET A 703 8.41 11.63 14.94
C MET A 703 9.38 12.26 15.95
N TRP A 704 8.92 13.21 16.77
CA TRP A 704 9.71 13.81 17.84
C TRP A 704 10.11 12.77 18.90
N ALA A 705 9.18 11.95 19.37
CA ALA A 705 9.46 10.85 20.31
C ALA A 705 10.38 9.79 19.70
N ALA A 706 10.14 9.38 18.45
CA ALA A 706 10.98 8.42 17.73
C ALA A 706 12.43 8.90 17.58
N THR A 707 12.63 10.21 17.32
CA THR A 707 13.98 10.81 17.25
C THR A 707 14.70 10.75 18.60
N ALA A 708 14.00 11.00 19.70
CA ALA A 708 14.58 10.85 21.04
C ALA A 708 14.98 9.39 21.34
N GLU A 709 14.14 8.41 20.99
CA GLU A 709 14.50 6.99 21.11
C GLU A 709 15.78 6.65 20.34
N MET A 710 15.94 7.19 19.14
CA MET A 710 17.13 6.99 18.33
C MET A 710 18.37 7.62 18.97
N ILE A 711 18.25 8.80 19.56
CA ILE A 711 19.34 9.45 20.32
C ILE A 711 19.78 8.55 21.47
N TYR A 712 18.83 7.97 22.23
CA TYR A 712 19.15 7.02 23.30
C TYR A 712 19.85 5.77 22.74
N GLY A 713 19.32 5.14 21.70
CA GLY A 713 19.91 3.97 21.05
C GLY A 713 21.33 4.25 20.54
N GLY A 714 21.56 5.44 19.95
CA GLY A 714 22.87 5.92 19.52
C GLY A 714 23.85 6.10 20.70
N LEU A 715 23.39 6.67 21.82
CA LEU A 715 24.17 6.83 23.05
C LEU A 715 24.61 5.47 23.61
N ALA A 716 23.66 4.54 23.73
CA ALA A 716 23.94 3.17 24.20
C ALA A 716 24.91 2.43 23.25
N ALA A 717 24.72 2.55 21.94
CA ALA A 717 25.60 1.97 20.94
C ALA A 717 27.01 2.55 20.99
N ALA A 718 27.17 3.87 21.11
CA ALA A 718 28.46 4.54 21.23
C ALA A 718 29.24 4.07 22.46
N ARG A 719 28.55 3.94 23.60
CA ARG A 719 29.16 3.42 24.85
C ARG A 719 29.62 1.96 24.70
N LEU A 720 28.78 1.10 24.12
CA LEU A 720 29.07 -0.33 23.95
C LEU A 720 30.19 -0.55 22.93
N ALA A 721 30.19 0.17 21.83
CA ALA A 721 31.23 0.09 20.81
C ALA A 721 32.51 0.83 21.21
N LYS A 722 32.47 1.65 22.27
CA LYS A 722 33.54 2.61 22.66
C LYS A 722 33.93 3.52 21.49
N ASP A 723 32.92 3.98 20.73
CA ASP A 723 33.10 4.78 19.53
C ASP A 723 32.91 6.27 19.84
N ALA A 724 34.02 6.98 19.92
CA ALA A 724 34.04 8.43 20.17
C ALA A 724 33.37 9.22 19.03
N GLY A 725 33.54 8.76 17.78
CA GLY A 725 32.94 9.44 16.61
C GLY A 725 31.42 9.34 16.62
N LEU A 726 30.85 8.20 17.02
CA LEU A 726 29.40 8.08 17.19
C LEU A 726 28.92 8.91 18.40
N LEU A 727 29.71 8.96 19.48
CA LEU A 727 29.39 9.78 20.66
C LEU A 727 29.30 11.26 20.32
N ASP A 728 30.24 11.79 19.51
CA ASP A 728 30.22 13.16 19.00
C ASP A 728 28.98 13.41 18.12
N GLN A 729 28.59 12.45 17.29
CA GLN A 729 27.38 12.56 16.46
C GLN A 729 26.10 12.56 17.33
N VAL A 730 26.06 11.77 18.38
CA VAL A 730 24.94 11.77 19.35
C VAL A 730 24.87 13.13 20.06
N HIS A 731 26.01 13.71 20.47
CA HIS A 731 26.06 15.03 21.10
C HIS A 731 25.49 16.09 20.16
N ALA A 732 26.00 16.16 18.92
CA ALA A 732 25.47 17.09 17.92
C ALA A 732 23.98 16.87 17.61
N ALA A 733 23.52 15.61 17.63
CA ALA A 733 22.11 15.29 17.40
C ALA A 733 21.22 15.74 18.55
N VAL A 734 21.63 15.54 19.81
CA VAL A 734 20.84 15.97 20.97
C VAL A 734 20.80 17.50 21.11
N ASP A 735 21.90 18.20 20.81
CA ASP A 735 21.92 19.68 20.77
C ASP A 735 20.94 20.20 19.70
N GLY A 736 21.02 19.65 18.48
CA GLY A 736 20.11 20.00 17.42
C GLY A 736 18.64 19.66 17.71
N PHE A 737 18.39 18.59 18.44
CA PHE A 737 17.06 18.18 18.87
C PHE A 737 16.52 19.08 20.00
N ALA A 738 17.33 19.39 21.01
CA ALA A 738 16.95 20.24 22.12
C ALA A 738 16.68 21.71 21.72
N ALA A 739 17.24 22.15 20.59
CA ALA A 739 16.96 23.45 20.01
C ALA A 739 15.58 23.55 19.31
N LEU A 740 14.93 22.42 19.03
CA LEU A 740 13.60 22.38 18.42
C LEU A 740 12.51 22.68 19.46
N PRO A 741 11.37 23.28 19.05
CA PRO A 741 10.26 23.48 19.97
C PRO A 741 9.74 22.15 20.50
N PRO A 742 9.50 22.02 21.82
CA PRO A 742 8.99 20.79 22.40
C PRO A 742 7.56 20.52 21.93
N VAL A 743 7.32 19.33 21.42
CA VAL A 743 6.00 18.89 20.95
C VAL A 743 5.21 18.26 22.09
N ALA A 744 3.96 18.66 22.24
CA ALA A 744 3.07 18.05 23.22
C ALA A 744 2.71 16.62 22.81
N ASN A 745 3.26 15.63 23.54
CA ASN A 745 3.07 14.20 23.26
C ASN A 745 2.96 13.43 24.57
N GLU A 746 2.22 12.33 24.57
CA GLU A 746 2.10 11.41 25.70
C GLU A 746 3.44 10.76 26.09
N ARG A 747 4.42 10.69 25.17
CA ARG A 747 5.78 10.18 25.39
C ARG A 747 6.79 11.25 25.82
N ALA A 748 6.38 12.47 26.05
CA ALA A 748 7.30 13.56 26.35
C ALA A 748 8.12 13.34 27.62
N ALA A 749 7.60 12.59 28.61
CA ALA A 749 8.36 12.20 29.79
C ALA A 749 9.53 11.26 29.46
N MET A 750 9.34 10.33 28.51
CA MET A 750 10.41 9.49 27.97
C MET A 750 11.48 10.34 27.28
N VAL A 751 11.07 11.35 26.51
CA VAL A 751 12.01 12.30 25.88
C VAL A 751 12.82 13.07 26.94
N ALA A 752 12.18 13.49 28.03
CA ALA A 752 12.88 14.11 29.15
C ALA A 752 13.95 13.18 29.76
N LEU A 753 13.66 11.86 29.84
CA LEU A 753 14.64 10.86 30.32
C LEU A 753 15.85 10.76 29.39
N VAL A 754 15.62 10.75 28.06
CA VAL A 754 16.71 10.74 27.07
C VAL A 754 17.60 11.98 27.23
N LEU A 755 16.99 13.17 27.34
CA LEU A 755 17.74 14.41 27.58
C LEU A 755 18.55 14.35 28.89
N ALA A 756 17.99 13.76 29.94
CA ALA A 756 18.69 13.60 31.21
C ALA A 756 19.89 12.65 31.08
N ARG A 757 19.75 11.54 30.38
CA ARG A 757 20.85 10.59 30.08
C ARG A 757 21.96 11.22 29.24
N CYS A 758 21.60 12.02 28.26
CA CYS A 758 22.57 12.79 27.49
C CYS A 758 23.25 13.87 28.35
N ALA A 759 22.50 14.56 29.22
CA ALA A 759 23.05 15.55 30.17
C ALA A 759 24.05 14.93 31.16
N GLU A 760 23.81 13.70 31.62
CA GLU A 760 24.75 12.92 32.43
C GLU A 760 26.03 12.57 31.65
N GLN A 761 25.88 12.12 30.39
CA GLN A 761 26.99 11.70 29.54
C GLN A 761 27.92 12.86 29.16
N PHE A 762 27.35 14.01 28.81
CA PHE A 762 28.06 15.15 28.26
C PHE A 762 28.35 16.25 29.32
N ASP A 763 27.92 16.05 30.56
CA ASP A 763 27.91 17.02 31.65
C ASP A 763 27.33 18.39 31.23
N ASP A 764 26.22 18.35 30.50
CA ASP A 764 25.58 19.54 29.93
C ASP A 764 24.44 20.07 30.81
N PRO A 765 24.63 21.24 31.44
CA PRO A 765 23.62 21.87 32.28
C PRO A 765 22.39 22.36 31.50
N ASN A 766 22.50 22.69 30.21
CA ASN A 766 21.37 23.11 29.38
C ASN A 766 20.44 21.90 29.09
N LEU A 767 20.99 20.75 28.73
CA LEU A 767 20.23 19.54 28.56
C LEU A 767 19.54 19.10 29.86
N ARG A 768 20.23 19.23 30.99
CA ARG A 768 19.69 18.97 32.35
C ARG A 768 18.49 19.88 32.65
N ARG A 769 18.60 21.17 32.34
CA ARG A 769 17.49 22.13 32.48
C ARG A 769 16.32 21.79 31.57
N CYS A 770 16.57 21.49 30.26
CA CYS A 770 15.54 21.10 29.30
C CYS A 770 14.79 19.83 29.76
N ALA A 771 15.52 18.83 30.25
CA ALA A 771 14.95 17.61 30.80
C ALA A 771 14.00 17.90 31.97
N LEU A 772 14.42 18.74 32.94
CA LEU A 772 13.63 19.12 34.10
C LEU A 772 12.36 19.89 33.73
N GLU A 773 12.50 20.89 32.85
CA GLU A 773 11.35 21.68 32.37
C GLU A 773 10.33 20.79 31.62
N LEU A 774 10.81 19.88 30.78
CA LEU A 774 9.94 18.96 30.05
C LEU A 774 9.24 17.98 31.02
N ALA A 775 9.95 17.41 31.97
CA ALA A 775 9.39 16.51 33.00
C ALA A 775 8.29 17.21 33.82
N ARG A 776 8.50 18.45 34.24
CA ARG A 776 7.49 19.24 34.97
C ARG A 776 6.24 19.49 34.12
N ARG A 777 6.40 19.91 32.87
CA ARG A 777 5.26 20.07 31.94
C ARG A 777 4.50 18.76 31.69
N CYS A 778 5.19 17.62 31.68
CA CYS A 778 4.55 16.31 31.59
C CYS A 778 3.77 15.97 32.83
N LEU A 779 4.31 16.26 34.01
CA LEU A 779 3.62 16.06 35.28
C LEU A 779 2.31 16.84 35.35
N ASP A 780 2.32 18.13 34.93
CA ASP A 780 1.13 18.97 34.90
C ASP A 780 0.02 18.43 34.00
N ARG A 781 0.38 17.67 32.97
CA ARG A 781 -0.56 17.09 31.99
C ARG A 781 -0.95 15.64 32.30
N LEU A 782 -0.14 14.89 33.02
CA LEU A 782 -0.39 13.54 33.45
C LEU A 782 -1.32 13.51 34.68
N ASP A 783 -2.52 14.06 34.56
CA ASP A 783 -3.58 13.87 35.52
C ASP A 783 -3.97 12.36 35.58
N GLY A 784 -4.73 11.98 36.59
CA GLY A 784 -5.09 10.58 36.83
C GLY A 784 -5.77 9.90 35.62
N ARG A 785 -6.49 10.63 34.77
CA ARG A 785 -7.18 10.12 33.58
C ARG A 785 -6.20 9.93 32.43
N ALA A 786 -5.33 10.91 32.16
CA ALA A 786 -4.32 10.80 31.11
C ALA A 786 -3.28 9.71 31.42
N ALA A 787 -2.89 9.57 32.69
CA ALA A 787 -1.99 8.52 33.14
C ALA A 787 -2.59 7.10 32.92
N LEU A 788 -3.88 6.92 33.25
CA LEU A 788 -4.58 5.65 33.00
C LEU A 788 -4.74 5.35 31.50
N ALA A 789 -4.97 6.36 30.68
CA ALA A 789 -5.09 6.21 29.23
C ALA A 789 -3.73 5.80 28.61
N LEU A 790 -2.63 6.45 28.98
CA LEU A 790 -1.28 6.07 28.53
C LEU A 790 -0.92 4.65 28.98
N ARG A 791 -1.19 4.31 30.25
CA ARG A 791 -0.97 2.97 30.76
C ARG A 791 -1.74 1.90 29.98
N GLY A 792 -2.94 2.22 29.52
CA GLY A 792 -3.76 1.30 28.71
C GLY A 792 -3.26 1.10 27.29
N ARG A 793 -2.73 2.16 26.67
CA ARG A 793 -2.31 2.16 25.26
C ARG A 793 -0.84 1.80 25.07
N ASP A 794 0.04 2.32 25.90
CA ASP A 794 1.50 2.13 25.81
C ASP A 794 2.11 1.97 27.22
N PRO A 795 1.99 0.77 27.82
CA PRO A 795 2.51 0.49 29.18
C PRO A 795 4.03 0.68 29.28
N ALA A 796 4.78 0.41 28.21
CA ALA A 796 6.22 0.59 28.18
C ALA A 796 6.60 2.09 28.27
N ALA A 797 5.94 2.94 27.50
CA ALA A 797 6.10 4.40 27.60
C ALA A 797 5.66 4.93 28.97
N TYR A 798 4.62 4.35 29.56
CA TYR A 798 4.19 4.68 30.93
C TYR A 798 5.28 4.32 31.96
N GLY A 799 5.84 3.09 31.91
CA GLY A 799 6.93 2.66 32.79
C GLY A 799 8.17 3.56 32.65
N ARG A 800 8.54 3.91 31.44
CA ARG A 800 9.63 4.86 31.16
C ARG A 800 9.33 6.28 31.68
N SER A 801 8.07 6.70 31.68
CA SER A 801 7.66 7.98 32.26
C SER A 801 7.82 8.00 33.77
N VAL A 802 7.43 6.91 34.47
CA VAL A 802 7.68 6.74 35.91
C VAL A 802 9.18 6.82 36.21
N ARG A 803 10.00 6.14 35.42
CA ARG A 803 11.47 6.18 35.53
C ARG A 803 12.02 7.59 35.30
N ALA A 804 11.52 8.32 34.32
CA ALA A 804 11.91 9.69 34.04
C ALA A 804 11.72 10.61 35.25
N PHE A 805 10.53 10.57 35.84
CA PHE A 805 10.23 11.37 37.03
C PHE A 805 11.12 11.01 38.21
N ALA A 806 11.40 9.72 38.43
CA ALA A 806 12.26 9.25 39.48
C ALA A 806 13.73 9.69 39.30
N VAL A 807 14.27 9.57 38.11
CA VAL A 807 15.67 9.92 37.80
C VAL A 807 15.85 11.43 37.84
N ILE A 808 15.03 12.17 37.07
CA ILE A 808 15.17 13.63 36.96
C ILE A 808 14.86 14.30 38.28
N GLY A 809 13.84 13.84 39.02
CA GLY A 809 13.49 14.36 40.32
C GLY A 809 14.62 14.20 41.34
N ARG A 810 15.26 13.03 41.39
CA ARG A 810 16.42 12.81 42.31
C ARG A 810 17.63 13.64 41.92
N THR A 811 17.98 13.70 40.64
CA THR A 811 19.17 14.44 40.18
C THR A 811 19.00 15.95 40.30
N ALA A 812 17.79 16.47 40.20
CA ALA A 812 17.46 17.89 40.30
C ALA A 812 17.02 18.33 41.71
N GLY A 813 16.84 17.41 42.67
CA GLY A 813 16.27 17.70 43.96
C GLY A 813 14.80 18.12 43.93
N ASP A 814 14.02 17.64 42.91
CA ASP A 814 12.61 17.99 42.71
C ASP A 814 11.71 16.98 43.41
N GLU A 815 11.24 17.30 44.64
CA GLU A 815 10.40 16.42 45.43
C GLU A 815 9.04 16.13 44.78
N ALA A 816 8.50 17.03 43.94
CA ALA A 816 7.24 16.83 43.27
C ALA A 816 7.31 15.72 42.20
N LEU A 817 8.41 15.68 41.47
CA LEU A 817 8.68 14.62 40.49
C LEU A 817 8.92 13.26 41.18
N VAL A 818 9.68 13.24 42.29
CA VAL A 818 9.92 12.01 43.06
C VAL A 818 8.62 11.47 43.63
N ALA A 819 7.79 12.33 44.23
CA ALA A 819 6.48 11.95 44.74
C ALA A 819 5.53 11.46 43.62
N ALA A 820 5.60 12.07 42.46
CA ALA A 820 4.83 11.63 41.29
C ALA A 820 5.26 10.24 40.81
N ALA A 821 6.56 9.98 40.70
CA ALA A 821 7.07 8.64 40.36
C ALA A 821 6.54 7.57 41.31
N SER A 822 6.58 7.83 42.62
CA SER A 822 6.06 6.89 43.62
C SER A 822 4.54 6.66 43.51
N ARG A 823 3.75 7.70 43.23
CA ARG A 823 2.29 7.58 43.02
C ARG A 823 1.93 6.81 41.78
N LEU A 824 2.68 6.99 40.69
CA LEU A 824 2.44 6.39 39.39
C LEU A 824 3.03 4.99 39.25
N ALA A 825 3.98 4.60 40.12
CA ALA A 825 4.57 3.26 40.17
C ALA A 825 3.53 2.23 40.64
N THR A 826 2.78 1.67 39.70
CA THR A 826 1.71 0.70 39.95
C THR A 826 2.05 -0.66 39.33
N PRO A 827 1.66 -1.80 39.97
CA PRO A 827 1.94 -3.10 39.41
C PRO A 827 1.23 -3.32 38.04
N PRO A 828 1.73 -4.24 37.19
CA PRO A 828 1.06 -4.70 36.00
C PRO A 828 -0.37 -5.20 36.28
N ARG A 829 -1.23 -5.20 35.30
CA ARG A 829 -2.59 -5.75 35.41
C ARG A 829 -2.51 -7.27 35.61
N PRO A 830 -3.39 -7.88 36.41
CA PRO A 830 -3.48 -9.33 36.49
C PRO A 830 -3.72 -9.96 35.10
N GLY A 831 -2.97 -11.04 34.80
CA GLY A 831 -3.07 -11.76 33.53
C GLY A 831 -2.34 -11.12 32.32
N ARG A 832 -1.66 -9.97 32.52
CA ARG A 832 -0.85 -9.37 31.47
C ARG A 832 0.47 -8.88 32.06
N PHE A 833 1.57 -9.50 31.61
CA PHE A 833 2.91 -9.08 32.01
C PHE A 833 3.42 -7.96 31.09
N GLU A 834 3.95 -6.90 31.71
CA GLU A 834 4.50 -5.73 31.02
C GLU A 834 5.83 -5.37 31.67
N ALA A 835 6.94 -5.79 31.08
CA ALA A 835 8.26 -5.81 31.70
C ALA A 835 8.73 -4.42 32.19
N ALA A 836 8.60 -3.37 31.36
CA ALA A 836 9.02 -2.03 31.75
C ALA A 836 8.22 -1.47 32.94
N LEU A 837 6.92 -1.78 33.00
CA LEU A 837 6.05 -1.37 34.09
C LEU A 837 6.35 -2.16 35.37
N ALA A 838 6.55 -3.48 35.24
CA ALA A 838 6.92 -4.35 36.35
C ALA A 838 8.26 -3.94 36.98
N LEU A 839 9.27 -3.67 36.13
CA LEU A 839 10.59 -3.22 36.59
C LEU A 839 10.53 -1.83 37.25
N ALA A 840 9.77 -0.88 36.67
CA ALA A 840 9.58 0.44 37.26
C ALA A 840 8.90 0.34 38.64
N ALA A 841 7.88 -0.53 38.79
CA ALA A 841 7.19 -0.77 40.05
C ALA A 841 8.09 -1.46 41.10
N ALA A 842 8.90 -2.44 40.65
CA ALA A 842 9.86 -3.13 41.54
C ALA A 842 10.93 -2.16 42.09
N LEU A 843 11.49 -1.29 41.26
CA LEU A 843 12.47 -0.28 41.67
C LEU A 843 11.92 0.75 42.67
N HIS A 844 10.59 0.88 42.74
CA HIS A 844 9.89 1.71 43.75
C HIS A 844 9.32 0.90 44.95
N GLY A 845 9.60 -0.41 45.02
CA GLY A 845 9.17 -1.26 46.14
C GLY A 845 7.65 -1.53 46.16
N THR A 846 6.95 -1.32 45.05
CA THR A 846 5.49 -1.51 44.95
C THR A 846 5.09 -2.90 44.45
N VAL A 847 6.03 -3.67 43.89
CA VAL A 847 5.85 -5.06 43.44
C VAL A 847 6.99 -5.92 43.93
N PRO A 848 6.75 -7.14 44.45
CA PRO A 848 7.81 -8.09 44.72
C PRO A 848 8.56 -8.45 43.44
N VAL A 849 9.87 -8.64 43.54
CA VAL A 849 10.69 -9.10 42.42
C VAL A 849 10.29 -10.51 41.94
N GLU A 850 9.66 -11.28 42.82
CA GLU A 850 9.10 -12.64 42.55
C GLU A 850 7.80 -12.63 41.70
N ALA A 851 7.56 -11.61 40.91
CA ALA A 851 6.40 -11.61 39.99
C ALA A 851 6.41 -12.85 39.08
N ALA A 852 5.22 -13.44 38.83
CA ALA A 852 5.12 -14.66 38.05
C ALA A 852 5.73 -14.48 36.65
N ARG A 853 6.60 -15.42 36.28
CA ARG A 853 7.21 -15.45 34.93
C ARG A 853 6.12 -15.70 33.88
N PRO A 854 6.04 -14.91 32.81
CA PRO A 854 5.15 -15.22 31.71
C PRO A 854 5.63 -16.47 30.94
N LEU A 855 4.71 -17.39 30.62
CA LEU A 855 5.02 -18.65 29.97
C LEU A 855 4.53 -18.68 28.51
N ASP A 856 3.75 -17.71 28.11
CA ASP A 856 3.09 -17.58 26.81
C ASP A 856 3.80 -16.67 25.80
N ALA A 857 4.80 -15.92 26.27
CA ALA A 857 5.59 -15.01 25.42
C ALA A 857 7.06 -14.98 25.86
N ASP A 858 7.96 -14.79 24.90
CA ASP A 858 9.41 -14.69 25.12
C ASP A 858 9.99 -13.29 24.85
N SER A 859 9.17 -12.31 24.40
CA SER A 859 9.63 -10.96 24.04
C SER A 859 10.17 -10.14 25.22
N LEU A 860 10.90 -9.05 24.88
CA LEU A 860 11.50 -8.17 25.90
C LEU A 860 10.46 -7.29 26.61
N GLU A 861 9.48 -6.74 25.90
CA GLU A 861 8.50 -5.84 26.54
C GLU A 861 7.37 -6.59 27.26
N ARG A 862 6.99 -7.79 26.82
CA ARG A 862 5.77 -8.47 27.27
C ARG A 862 6.00 -9.90 27.76
N GLY A 863 7.22 -10.43 27.71
CA GLY A 863 7.49 -11.83 27.89
C GLY A 863 8.61 -12.18 28.86
N ALA A 864 9.00 -13.45 28.80
CA ALA A 864 9.99 -14.06 29.68
C ALA A 864 11.35 -13.36 29.62
N SER A 865 11.79 -12.86 28.46
CA SER A 865 13.05 -12.12 28.34
C SER A 865 13.05 -10.86 29.19
N GLY A 866 11.98 -10.07 29.18
CA GLY A 866 11.88 -8.87 30.01
C GLY A 866 11.73 -9.17 31.50
N TRP A 867 11.10 -10.29 31.84
CA TRP A 867 11.00 -10.76 33.23
C TRP A 867 12.38 -11.02 33.85
N LEU A 868 13.38 -11.46 33.07
CA LEU A 868 14.74 -11.73 33.55
C LEU A 868 15.42 -10.49 34.19
N GLU A 869 14.97 -9.27 33.87
CA GLU A 869 15.48 -8.05 34.53
C GLU A 869 15.10 -7.97 36.02
N LEU A 870 13.99 -8.57 36.43
CA LEU A 870 13.55 -8.52 37.82
C LEU A 870 14.56 -9.24 38.74
N PRO A 871 14.90 -10.53 38.53
CA PRO A 871 15.92 -11.19 39.34
C PRO A 871 17.32 -10.57 39.14
N LEU A 872 17.66 -10.06 37.94
CA LEU A 872 18.94 -9.38 37.74
C LEU A 872 19.08 -8.11 38.57
N SER A 873 18.00 -7.43 38.91
CA SER A 873 18.01 -6.21 39.74
C SER A 873 18.39 -6.49 41.20
N GLU A 874 18.29 -7.74 41.68
CA GLU A 874 18.67 -8.17 43.01
C GLU A 874 20.18 -8.51 43.15
N GLY A 875 20.88 -8.72 42.02
CA GLY A 875 22.30 -9.15 42.00
C GLY A 875 22.52 -10.56 42.56
N GLY A 876 23.72 -11.00 42.62
CA GLY A 876 24.14 -12.27 43.26
C GLY A 876 23.25 -13.49 42.93
N VAL A 877 22.48 -13.95 43.91
CA VAL A 877 21.56 -15.11 43.81
C VAL A 877 20.51 -14.89 42.69
N GLY A 878 20.05 -13.64 42.48
CA GLY A 878 19.12 -13.28 41.44
C GLY A 878 19.72 -13.49 40.03
N SER A 879 21.03 -13.25 39.87
CA SER A 879 21.71 -13.49 38.58
C SER A 879 21.77 -14.96 38.18
N GLU A 880 21.95 -15.88 39.15
CA GLU A 880 21.92 -17.32 38.89
C GLU A 880 20.52 -17.81 38.53
N ALA A 881 19.50 -17.30 39.20
CA ALA A 881 18.11 -17.59 38.88
C ALA A 881 17.74 -17.09 37.47
N ALA A 882 18.18 -15.89 37.10
CA ALA A 882 17.99 -15.35 35.78
C ALA A 882 18.68 -16.20 34.68
N LEU A 883 19.90 -16.67 34.95
CA LEU A 883 20.65 -17.50 33.99
C LEU A 883 19.96 -18.86 33.77
N ARG A 884 19.47 -19.50 34.85
CA ARG A 884 18.70 -20.74 34.77
C ARG A 884 17.40 -20.54 33.97
N ALA A 885 16.63 -19.51 34.27
CA ALA A 885 15.39 -19.21 33.59
C ALA A 885 15.61 -18.88 32.09
N ALA A 886 16.74 -18.22 31.74
CA ALA A 886 17.12 -17.96 30.37
C ALA A 886 17.42 -19.27 29.60
N ALA A 887 18.15 -20.21 30.22
CA ALA A 887 18.44 -21.50 29.60
C ALA A 887 17.17 -22.34 29.39
N GLU A 888 16.24 -22.33 30.37
CA GLU A 888 14.93 -22.98 30.21
C GLU A 888 14.13 -22.40 29.02
N MET A 889 14.13 -21.07 28.85
CA MET A 889 13.48 -20.41 27.75
C MET A 889 14.10 -20.84 26.42
N VAL A 890 15.44 -20.93 26.33
CA VAL A 890 16.15 -21.38 25.12
C VAL A 890 15.79 -22.81 24.77
N VAL A 891 15.86 -23.74 25.72
CA VAL A 891 15.53 -25.16 25.50
C VAL A 891 14.06 -25.33 25.08
N ALA A 892 13.16 -24.57 25.70
CA ALA A 892 11.74 -24.55 25.29
C ALA A 892 11.55 -24.07 23.85
N ALA A 893 12.22 -22.99 23.46
CA ALA A 893 12.17 -22.48 22.10
C ALA A 893 12.71 -23.51 21.08
N GLU A 894 13.76 -24.25 21.40
CA GLU A 894 14.31 -25.29 20.53
C GLU A 894 13.35 -26.48 20.37
N GLN A 895 12.73 -26.92 21.44
CA GLN A 895 11.77 -28.02 21.41
C GLN A 895 10.46 -27.66 20.68
N LEU A 896 10.04 -26.40 20.75
CA LEU A 896 8.77 -25.90 20.20
C LEU A 896 8.93 -25.20 18.85
N GLY A 897 10.14 -25.22 18.25
CA GLY A 897 10.37 -24.69 16.90
C GLY A 897 10.50 -23.18 16.79
N GLY A 898 10.90 -22.49 17.85
CA GLY A 898 11.17 -21.05 17.87
C GLY A 898 10.73 -20.35 19.15
N TYR A 899 11.11 -19.08 19.31
CA TYR A 899 10.66 -18.24 20.41
C TYR A 899 9.19 -17.83 20.23
N ALA A 900 8.44 -17.77 21.33
CA ALA A 900 7.08 -17.28 21.36
C ALA A 900 7.07 -15.75 21.29
N LEU A 901 7.00 -15.21 20.09
CA LEU A 901 6.89 -13.78 19.81
C LEU A 901 5.44 -13.42 19.48
N PHE A 902 5.13 -12.16 19.29
CA PHE A 902 3.75 -11.74 19.01
C PHE A 902 3.14 -12.34 17.73
N ALA A 903 3.97 -12.78 16.79
CA ALA A 903 3.54 -13.49 15.57
C ALA A 903 3.39 -15.01 15.74
N GLY A 904 3.47 -15.50 16.96
CA GLY A 904 3.56 -16.94 17.23
C GLY A 904 4.99 -17.48 17.13
N ARG A 905 5.14 -18.82 17.09
CA ARG A 905 6.42 -19.48 16.89
C ARG A 905 6.66 -19.68 15.40
N THR A 906 7.75 -19.15 14.89
CA THR A 906 8.10 -19.25 13.47
C THR A 906 9.52 -19.77 13.29
N SER A 907 9.74 -20.55 12.25
CA SER A 907 11.08 -21.04 11.87
C SER A 907 11.90 -19.98 11.13
N ARG A 908 11.26 -18.93 10.62
CA ARG A 908 11.90 -17.79 9.93
C ARG A 908 11.95 -16.58 10.85
N PRO A 909 13.03 -15.76 10.80
CA PRO A 909 13.12 -14.53 11.58
C PRO A 909 12.19 -13.46 11.01
N LEU A 910 10.97 -13.37 11.54
CA LEU A 910 9.96 -12.38 11.12
C LEU A 910 9.92 -11.17 12.07
N CYS A 911 9.98 -11.41 13.38
CA CYS A 911 9.97 -10.37 14.40
C CYS A 911 11.41 -10.07 14.81
N LEU A 912 11.96 -8.94 14.35
CA LEU A 912 13.40 -8.67 14.46
C LEU A 912 13.77 -7.66 15.53
N ASP A 913 12.83 -6.81 15.94
CA ASP A 913 13.07 -5.63 16.75
C ASP A 913 13.47 -5.94 18.21
N LEU A 914 13.81 -4.88 18.94
CA LEU A 914 14.26 -5.00 20.34
C LEU A 914 13.10 -5.18 21.32
N ALA A 915 11.92 -4.62 21.04
CA ALA A 915 10.79 -4.65 21.96
C ALA A 915 10.09 -6.02 21.99
N ASP A 916 9.70 -6.48 20.83
CA ASP A 916 8.82 -7.63 20.66
C ASP A 916 9.46 -8.76 19.82
N GLY A 917 10.74 -8.58 19.39
CA GLY A 917 11.41 -9.46 18.44
C GLY A 917 12.68 -10.15 18.97
N LEU A 918 13.36 -10.84 18.05
CA LEU A 918 14.57 -11.64 18.34
C LEU A 918 15.74 -10.80 18.89
N ALA A 919 15.88 -9.53 18.48
CA ALA A 919 16.93 -8.67 19.01
C ALA A 919 16.76 -8.42 20.51
N GLY A 920 15.52 -8.30 20.99
CA GLY A 920 15.23 -8.15 22.42
C GLY A 920 15.52 -9.41 23.21
N VAL A 921 15.09 -10.57 22.69
CA VAL A 921 15.43 -11.87 23.29
C VAL A 921 16.95 -12.04 23.35
N GLY A 922 17.66 -11.83 22.24
CA GLY A 922 19.11 -11.95 22.16
C GLY A 922 19.86 -10.99 23.09
N TYR A 923 19.40 -9.73 23.15
CA TYR A 923 19.99 -8.73 24.06
C TYR A 923 19.88 -9.16 25.53
N GLN A 924 18.70 -9.63 25.92
CA GLN A 924 18.47 -10.04 27.29
C GLN A 924 19.25 -11.33 27.68
N LEU A 925 19.33 -12.31 26.77
CA LEU A 925 20.18 -13.48 26.96
C LEU A 925 21.65 -13.08 27.15
N LEU A 926 22.15 -12.14 26.34
CA LEU A 926 23.50 -11.62 26.44
C LEU A 926 23.71 -10.86 27.76
N ARG A 927 22.70 -10.09 28.19
CA ARG A 927 22.73 -9.35 29.44
C ARG A 927 22.79 -10.26 30.67
N VAL A 928 22.07 -11.38 30.65
CA VAL A 928 22.15 -12.39 31.72
C VAL A 928 23.58 -12.96 31.84
N LEU A 929 24.25 -13.15 30.70
CA LEU A 929 25.66 -13.57 30.71
C LEU A 929 26.64 -12.47 31.15
N GLN A 930 26.30 -11.18 30.94
CA GLN A 930 27.17 -10.04 31.18
C GLN A 930 26.45 -8.89 31.92
N PRO A 931 25.87 -9.13 33.11
CA PRO A 931 24.99 -8.15 33.78
C PRO A 931 25.71 -6.86 34.23
N SER A 932 27.01 -6.91 34.47
CA SER A 932 27.82 -5.75 34.85
C SER A 932 28.28 -4.85 33.68
N THR A 933 28.19 -5.36 32.43
CA THR A 933 28.73 -4.66 31.27
C THR A 933 27.66 -4.13 30.33
N LEU A 934 26.46 -4.69 30.39
CA LEU A 934 25.33 -4.29 29.55
C LEU A 934 24.28 -3.53 30.36
N PRO A 935 23.77 -2.38 29.87
CA PRO A 935 22.74 -1.61 30.57
C PRO A 935 21.37 -2.29 30.51
N ALA A 936 20.49 -1.96 31.45
CA ALA A 936 19.08 -2.35 31.44
C ALA A 936 18.30 -1.41 30.50
N ILE A 937 18.16 -1.79 29.23
CA ILE A 937 17.57 -0.91 28.20
C ILE A 937 16.06 -0.71 28.34
N LEU A 938 15.34 -1.59 29.02
CA LEU A 938 13.89 -1.48 29.20
C LEU A 938 13.43 -0.13 29.75
N LEU A 939 14.17 0.41 30.71
CA LEU A 939 13.91 1.71 31.33
C LEU A 939 14.90 2.80 30.91
N MET A 940 15.65 2.58 29.85
CA MET A 940 16.63 3.53 29.31
C MET A 940 17.72 3.89 30.32
N ASP A 941 18.29 2.93 31.04
CA ASP A 941 19.37 3.08 32.00
C ASP A 941 20.76 3.07 31.38
#